data_7a5de9dc956c1392b0b2e023514ada55
#
_entry.id   7a5de9dc956c1392b0b2e023514ada55
#
_cell.length_a   1.000
_cell.length_b   1.000
_cell.length_c   1.000
_cell.angle_alpha   90.00
_cell.angle_beta   90.00
_cell.angle_gamma   90.00
#
_symmetry.space_group_name_H-M   'P 1'
#
loop_
_entity.id
_entity.type
_entity.pdbx_description
1 polymer ?
#
loop_
_entity_poly.entity_id
_entity_poly.type
_entity_poly.pdbx_seq_one_letter_code
_entity_poly.pdbx_strand_id
1 'polypeptide(L)'
;MLAVFLSACANSDCADCSSRQPEKVPTCALKNTPKNFNAEIADFFAFEKRNERYCGKLPDSPTGAPDFEVQLPRNTGGKTVYAADFGFNESNPDCAAAINRALDYCKKTRASKLVLARGTYKCFGKKGILIGSMEDFEIDGMGATLVFRRPSDFSILPQYAVVENDSNFLVKNCKRVKISNINSDWDWETDPLGAFVRIISKHPSEGGKPPYFDVEFIGYDRYPLYGKPTPVQVMMPMADSMDSFGMGAAFWFGPSEGHFGSKCEWLSHNTARIYHSTKAEGLPMSSAYDHLFTESNRNFQHRAAKVGGVYRLMHYYYGKNAFNLDSNEHLTLENIEILSCRGMGVHIGGSQKYWQMINLRAGARGGGKIRPCSTTADVVHSTNSLGYCKMIGCSFSLNQDDVVNFHDRTTFAKKISKNEMQIVNSRGNYYFGAQAGDIIDLYEADCSPTGFSAKIIKIDGENLYLDSDVPEAKGAGFLVSRRSGATDNLLVKDCVFENYYGRAIFQGRNVTVENCVFKNGPSIPLKFQTAFTLDKWVEGRGVSNVVVRGCTFEDNNFKMGKTLGWVAEIFFGASIDPRGGFKIPSKSCADGILIEKNIFKNVRGLLMYANAGRNIIFRDNEIIGASSEKCSYAASIFAENVENAYFINNLLYTDSPAACGVIVSGSKSVVACGNALKPADSAQPR
;
A
#
# COMPACT_ATOMS: atom_id res chain seq x y z
N MET A 1 48.61 2.56 0.20
CA MET A 1 48.02 3.60 -0.66
C MET A 1 46.66 3.98 -0.07
N LEU A 2 46.71 4.65 1.09
CA LEU A 2 45.47 5.06 1.80
C LEU A 2 45.86 6.38 2.52
N ALA A 3 45.94 7.45 1.77
CA ALA A 3 46.12 8.81 2.29
C ALA A 3 46.25 9.77 1.11
N VAL A 4 45.14 10.11 0.47
CA VAL A 4 44.91 11.34 -0.30
C VAL A 4 43.40 11.36 -0.64
N PHE A 5 42.59 11.88 0.25
CA PHE A 5 41.28 12.49 -0.02
C PHE A 5 40.71 13.15 1.26
N LEU A 6 41.54 13.89 1.93
CA LEU A 6 41.14 14.77 3.03
C LEU A 6 41.87 16.12 2.88
N SER A 7 41.58 16.81 1.79
CA SER A 7 42.01 18.22 1.65
C SER A 7 41.39 18.83 0.39
N ALA A 8 40.09 19.05 0.40
CA ALA A 8 39.42 19.96 -0.52
C ALA A 8 38.01 20.30 -0.02
N CYS A 9 37.90 20.81 1.19
CA CYS A 9 36.69 21.50 1.66
C CYS A 9 37.09 22.63 2.61
N ALA A 10 37.90 23.52 2.09
CA ALA A 10 38.25 24.78 2.76
C ALA A 10 38.23 25.88 1.70
N ASN A 11 37.02 26.24 1.19
CA ASN A 11 36.75 27.55 0.61
C ASN A 11 35.23 27.81 0.70
N SER A 12 34.82 28.57 1.64
CA SER A 12 34.04 29.83 1.69
C SER A 12 32.76 30.01 0.92
N ASP A 13 31.88 28.99 0.71
CA ASP A 13 30.53 29.28 0.18
C ASP A 13 29.45 28.63 1.09
N CYS A 14 29.63 28.78 2.40
CA CYS A 14 28.64 28.32 3.39
C CYS A 14 27.73 29.50 3.77
N ALA A 15 26.45 29.39 3.48
CA ALA A 15 25.45 30.37 3.90
C ALA A 15 25.02 30.11 5.36
N ASP A 16 25.11 31.14 6.19
CA ASP A 16 24.40 31.18 7.47
C ASP A 16 22.91 31.47 7.19
N CYS A 17 22.07 30.43 7.32
CA CYS A 17 20.62 30.55 7.06
C CYS A 17 19.81 31.04 8.27
N SER A 18 20.46 31.35 9.40
CA SER A 18 19.78 31.83 10.62
C SER A 18 19.08 33.19 10.43
N SER A 19 19.48 33.96 9.43
CA SER A 19 18.94 35.29 9.14
C SER A 19 17.90 35.36 8.01
N ARG A 20 17.57 34.24 7.36
CA ARG A 20 16.58 34.24 6.27
C ARG A 20 15.18 34.49 6.80
N GLN A 21 14.54 35.53 6.29
CA GLN A 21 13.14 35.85 6.55
C GLN A 21 12.26 35.07 5.56
N PRO A 22 11.16 34.43 6.03
CA PRO A 22 10.19 33.82 5.13
C PRO A 22 9.46 34.88 4.30
N GLU A 23 9.17 34.56 3.05
CA GLU A 23 8.33 35.35 2.18
C GLU A 23 6.85 34.99 2.37
N LYS A 24 5.95 35.84 1.90
CA LYS A 24 4.51 35.50 1.83
C LYS A 24 4.30 34.37 0.83
N VAL A 25 3.43 33.42 1.18
CA VAL A 25 3.04 32.33 0.26
C VAL A 25 2.55 32.94 -1.07
N PRO A 26 3.13 32.54 -2.21
CA PRO A 26 2.72 33.08 -3.49
C PRO A 26 1.24 32.83 -3.76
N THR A 27 0.54 33.82 -4.33
CA THR A 27 -0.91 33.73 -4.64
C THR A 27 -1.22 32.51 -5.54
N CYS A 28 -0.29 32.12 -6.40
CA CYS A 28 -0.43 30.92 -7.25
C CYS A 28 -0.43 29.61 -6.44
N ALA A 29 0.31 29.53 -5.32
CA ALA A 29 0.32 28.38 -4.44
C ALA A 29 -0.99 28.24 -3.65
N LEU A 30 -1.75 29.33 -3.47
CA LEU A 30 -3.00 29.34 -2.72
C LEU A 30 -4.21 28.88 -3.53
N LYS A 31 -4.17 28.93 -4.87
CA LYS A 31 -5.34 28.65 -5.73
C LYS A 31 -5.89 27.25 -5.65
N ASN A 32 -5.08 26.27 -5.29
CA ASN A 32 -5.44 24.84 -5.22
C ASN A 32 -5.00 24.20 -3.89
N THR A 33 -4.91 25.00 -2.82
CA THR A 33 -4.54 24.51 -1.50
C THR A 33 -5.56 23.51 -0.94
N PRO A 34 -5.12 22.50 -0.19
CA PRO A 34 -6.02 21.62 0.55
C PRO A 34 -6.99 22.39 1.42
N LYS A 35 -8.23 21.93 1.58
CA LYS A 35 -9.26 22.60 2.39
C LYS A 35 -8.84 22.88 3.84
N ASN A 36 -7.83 22.16 4.34
CA ASN A 36 -7.31 22.29 5.70
C ASN A 36 -6.07 23.19 5.79
N PHE A 37 -5.61 23.71 4.67
CA PHE A 37 -4.45 24.61 4.65
C PHE A 37 -4.87 26.03 5.09
N ASN A 38 -4.31 26.51 6.18
CA ASN A 38 -4.50 27.89 6.62
C ASN A 38 -3.43 28.80 6.01
N ALA A 39 -3.75 29.37 4.86
CA ALA A 39 -2.83 30.20 4.10
C ALA A 39 -2.40 31.50 4.84
N GLU A 40 -3.18 31.93 5.83
CA GLU A 40 -2.88 33.17 6.58
C GLU A 40 -1.66 33.04 7.50
N ILE A 41 -1.33 31.78 7.90
CA ILE A 41 -0.19 31.48 8.80
C ILE A 41 0.94 30.73 8.11
N ALA A 42 0.88 30.56 6.80
CA ALA A 42 1.91 29.83 6.05
C ALA A 42 3.05 30.76 5.64
N ASP A 43 4.27 30.33 5.95
CA ASP A 43 5.50 30.94 5.47
C ASP A 43 6.00 30.20 4.23
N PHE A 44 6.75 30.89 3.37
CA PHE A 44 7.28 30.33 2.14
C PHE A 44 8.77 30.64 1.98
N PHE A 45 9.59 29.62 1.75
CA PHE A 45 11.01 29.74 1.45
C PHE A 45 11.23 29.29 0.00
N ALA A 46 11.39 30.23 -0.90
CA ALA A 46 11.58 29.95 -2.31
C ALA A 46 12.86 29.18 -2.59
N PHE A 47 12.84 28.32 -3.61
CA PHE A 47 14.07 27.79 -4.19
C PHE A 47 14.74 28.90 -5.02
N GLU A 48 16.05 29.04 -4.90
CA GLU A 48 16.80 30.16 -5.43
C GLU A 48 17.71 29.78 -6.60
N LYS A 49 18.01 30.74 -7.47
CA LYS A 49 18.99 30.53 -8.55
C LYS A 49 20.44 30.42 -8.04
N ARG A 50 20.71 30.90 -6.82
CA ARG A 50 22.04 30.83 -6.20
C ARG A 50 22.31 29.46 -5.60
N ASN A 51 23.53 28.97 -5.75
CA ASN A 51 23.94 27.62 -5.32
C ASN A 51 24.81 27.69 -4.05
N GLU A 52 24.38 28.43 -3.05
CA GLU A 52 25.08 28.44 -1.75
C GLU A 52 24.58 27.24 -0.92
N ARG A 53 25.44 26.23 -0.78
CA ARG A 53 25.10 25.03 -0.01
C ARG A 53 25.00 25.35 1.48
N TYR A 54 24.06 24.72 2.15
CA TYR A 54 24.03 24.69 3.61
C TYR A 54 25.12 23.76 4.13
N CYS A 55 25.96 24.27 5.02
CA CYS A 55 27.06 23.53 5.66
C CYS A 55 26.96 23.56 7.19
N GLY A 56 25.84 24.03 7.73
CA GLY A 56 25.60 24.06 9.17
C GLY A 56 25.49 22.69 9.78
N LYS A 57 25.52 22.63 11.12
CA LYS A 57 25.36 21.37 11.86
C LYS A 57 23.95 20.82 11.70
N LEU A 58 23.86 19.53 11.40
CA LEU A 58 22.60 18.79 11.38
C LEU A 58 22.44 17.98 12.67
N PRO A 59 21.20 17.64 13.06
CA PRO A 59 20.95 16.65 14.09
C PRO A 59 21.46 15.27 13.65
N ASP A 60 21.52 14.32 14.59
CA ASP A 60 21.85 12.94 14.28
C ASP A 60 20.86 12.38 13.24
N SER A 61 21.40 11.82 12.17
CA SER A 61 20.58 11.28 11.10
C SER A 61 19.91 9.98 11.52
N PRO A 62 18.63 9.77 11.16
CA PRO A 62 17.98 8.48 11.29
C PRO A 62 18.77 7.36 10.62
N THR A 63 18.74 6.17 11.19
CA THR A 63 19.50 5.00 10.72
C THR A 63 18.63 4.04 9.91
N GLY A 64 17.30 4.15 10.03
CA GLY A 64 16.34 3.22 9.40
C GLY A 64 16.31 1.85 10.07
N ALA A 65 15.92 0.84 9.32
CA ALA A 65 15.90 -0.53 9.79
C ALA A 65 17.33 -1.01 10.10
N PRO A 66 17.56 -1.65 11.27
CA PRO A 66 18.83 -2.32 11.52
C PRO A 66 18.98 -3.49 10.54
N ASP A 67 20.21 -3.87 10.26
CA ASP A 67 20.43 -5.12 9.56
C ASP A 67 20.07 -6.31 10.47
N PHE A 68 19.38 -7.30 9.91
CA PHE A 68 19.00 -8.52 10.61
C PHE A 68 19.07 -9.71 9.64
N GLU A 69 19.32 -10.88 10.18
CA GLU A 69 19.40 -12.10 9.39
C GLU A 69 18.03 -12.82 9.35
N VAL A 70 17.64 -13.27 8.14
CA VAL A 70 16.59 -14.27 7.95
C VAL A 70 17.28 -15.60 7.66
N GLN A 71 17.28 -16.50 8.64
CA GLN A 71 17.96 -17.80 8.54
C GLN A 71 17.30 -18.67 7.48
N LEU A 72 18.11 -19.29 6.65
CA LEU A 72 17.67 -20.31 5.69
C LEU A 72 17.51 -21.68 6.39
N PRO A 73 16.83 -22.63 5.75
CA PRO A 73 16.77 -24.01 6.23
C PRO A 73 18.17 -24.59 6.47
N ARG A 74 18.38 -25.20 7.63
CA ARG A 74 19.62 -25.88 7.95
C ARG A 74 19.68 -27.22 7.21
N ASN A 75 20.86 -27.62 6.81
CA ASN A 75 21.03 -28.96 6.26
C ASN A 75 20.89 -30.01 7.38
N THR A 76 19.78 -30.72 7.38
CA THR A 76 19.46 -31.77 8.38
C THR A 76 19.81 -33.16 7.90
N GLY A 77 20.37 -33.32 6.69
CA GLY A 77 20.59 -34.63 6.07
C GLY A 77 19.31 -35.38 5.68
N GLY A 78 18.14 -34.71 5.76
CA GLY A 78 16.86 -35.26 5.37
C GLY A 78 16.77 -35.52 3.86
N LYS A 79 15.93 -36.50 3.48
CA LYS A 79 15.75 -36.85 2.06
C LYS A 79 15.00 -35.80 1.29
N THR A 80 15.21 -35.77 -0.04
CA THR A 80 14.38 -35.08 -1.01
C THR A 80 13.19 -35.95 -1.40
N VAL A 81 12.02 -35.32 -1.49
CA VAL A 81 10.74 -35.92 -1.90
C VAL A 81 10.28 -35.25 -3.20
N TYR A 82 9.76 -36.01 -4.14
CA TYR A 82 9.23 -35.48 -5.40
C TYR A 82 7.70 -35.54 -5.39
N ALA A 83 7.06 -34.44 -5.69
CA ALA A 83 5.60 -34.35 -5.70
C ALA A 83 4.96 -35.27 -6.75
N ALA A 84 5.68 -35.60 -7.81
CA ALA A 84 5.26 -36.55 -8.84
C ALA A 84 4.88 -37.91 -8.27
N ASP A 85 5.59 -38.41 -7.22
CA ASP A 85 5.32 -39.66 -6.56
C ASP A 85 3.96 -39.69 -5.82
N PHE A 86 3.32 -38.49 -5.69
CA PHE A 86 2.04 -38.33 -4.99
C PHE A 86 0.92 -37.94 -5.96
N GLY A 87 1.13 -38.07 -7.27
CA GLY A 87 0.15 -37.77 -8.30
C GLY A 87 0.16 -36.29 -8.76
N PHE A 88 1.26 -35.59 -8.55
CA PHE A 88 1.48 -34.26 -9.12
C PHE A 88 1.88 -34.40 -10.60
N ASN A 89 0.91 -34.21 -11.50
CA ASN A 89 1.10 -34.29 -12.96
C ASN A 89 0.07 -33.41 -13.69
N GLU A 90 0.31 -33.10 -14.96
CA GLU A 90 -0.50 -32.16 -15.75
C GLU A 90 -1.93 -32.63 -16.03
N SER A 91 -2.20 -33.94 -15.99
CA SER A 91 -3.56 -34.51 -16.18
C SER A 91 -4.40 -34.47 -14.90
N ASN A 92 -3.78 -34.23 -13.73
CA ASN A 92 -4.49 -34.18 -12.46
C ASN A 92 -5.27 -32.85 -12.35
N PRO A 93 -6.59 -32.88 -12.13
CA PRO A 93 -7.40 -31.68 -11.99
C PRO A 93 -7.19 -30.96 -10.66
N ASP A 94 -6.56 -31.61 -9.66
CA ASP A 94 -6.27 -31.03 -8.33
C ASP A 94 -4.88 -31.39 -7.83
N CYS A 95 -3.90 -30.72 -8.40
CA CYS A 95 -2.51 -30.84 -7.98
C CYS A 95 -2.24 -30.27 -6.57
N ALA A 96 -3.08 -29.38 -6.04
CA ALA A 96 -2.96 -28.92 -4.67
C ALA A 96 -3.13 -30.07 -3.67
N ALA A 97 -4.09 -30.98 -3.92
CA ALA A 97 -4.26 -32.19 -3.10
C ALA A 97 -3.05 -33.14 -3.18
N ALA A 98 -2.41 -33.25 -4.35
CA ALA A 98 -1.19 -34.04 -4.52
C ALA A 98 -0.02 -33.46 -3.74
N ILE A 99 0.18 -32.13 -3.81
CA ILE A 99 1.22 -31.43 -3.04
C ILE A 99 0.97 -31.59 -1.53
N ASN A 100 -0.28 -31.47 -1.08
CA ASN A 100 -0.60 -31.65 0.35
C ASN A 100 -0.27 -33.07 0.84
N ARG A 101 -0.54 -34.11 0.04
CA ARG A 101 -0.12 -35.51 0.39
C ARG A 101 1.41 -35.63 0.48
N ALA A 102 2.15 -35.00 -0.44
CA ALA A 102 3.60 -34.98 -0.40
C ALA A 102 4.14 -34.23 0.83
N LEU A 103 3.53 -33.10 1.21
CA LEU A 103 3.88 -32.33 2.41
C LEU A 103 3.61 -33.13 3.69
N ASP A 104 2.47 -33.85 3.79
CA ASP A 104 2.16 -34.73 4.90
C ASP A 104 3.20 -35.85 5.02
N TYR A 105 3.63 -36.40 3.90
CA TYR A 105 4.70 -37.40 3.88
C TYR A 105 6.03 -36.80 4.31
N CYS A 106 6.42 -35.64 3.80
CA CYS A 106 7.63 -34.92 4.22
C CYS A 106 7.64 -34.70 5.74
N LYS A 107 6.53 -34.25 6.30
CA LYS A 107 6.39 -34.03 7.75
C LYS A 107 6.57 -35.32 8.55
N LYS A 108 5.92 -36.41 8.13
CA LYS A 108 6.01 -37.72 8.80
C LYS A 108 7.42 -38.29 8.74
N THR A 109 8.13 -38.10 7.63
CA THR A 109 9.46 -38.69 7.41
C THR A 109 10.60 -37.72 7.73
N ARG A 110 10.31 -36.50 8.17
CA ARG A 110 11.30 -35.45 8.40
C ARG A 110 12.19 -35.20 7.17
N ALA A 111 11.58 -35.19 5.99
CA ALA A 111 12.26 -34.83 4.77
C ALA A 111 12.71 -33.35 4.83
N SER A 112 13.84 -33.04 4.20
CA SER A 112 14.37 -31.66 4.18
C SER A 112 13.91 -30.85 2.96
N LYS A 113 13.44 -31.52 1.89
CA LYS A 113 13.08 -30.85 0.64
C LYS A 113 11.91 -31.54 -0.07
N LEU A 114 10.98 -30.73 -0.59
CA LEU A 114 9.98 -31.12 -1.59
C LEU A 114 10.30 -30.45 -2.92
N VAL A 115 10.33 -31.23 -3.99
CA VAL A 115 10.57 -30.75 -5.35
C VAL A 115 9.32 -30.97 -6.20
N LEU A 116 8.88 -29.91 -6.87
CA LEU A 116 7.87 -29.99 -7.92
C LEU A 116 8.54 -30.25 -9.27
N ALA A 117 7.77 -30.41 -10.34
CA ALA A 117 8.29 -30.48 -11.70
C ALA A 117 7.89 -29.24 -12.48
N ARG A 118 8.72 -28.80 -13.42
CA ARG A 118 8.37 -27.71 -14.32
C ARG A 118 7.17 -28.11 -15.20
N GLY A 119 6.22 -27.21 -15.37
CA GLY A 119 4.99 -27.43 -16.14
C GLY A 119 3.87 -26.53 -15.65
N THR A 120 2.66 -26.70 -16.20
CA THR A 120 1.46 -25.97 -15.79
C THR A 120 0.44 -26.94 -15.20
N TYR A 121 0.03 -26.69 -13.96
CA TYR A 121 -0.73 -27.63 -13.15
C TYR A 121 -2.02 -27.03 -12.63
N LYS A 122 -3.13 -27.77 -12.75
CA LYS A 122 -4.45 -27.36 -12.26
C LYS A 122 -4.55 -27.63 -10.76
N CYS A 123 -4.94 -26.62 -9.99
CA CYS A 123 -5.23 -26.71 -8.55
C CYS A 123 -6.69 -26.32 -8.32
N PHE A 124 -7.62 -27.09 -8.90
CA PHE A 124 -9.05 -26.76 -8.99
C PHE A 124 -9.88 -27.34 -7.85
N GLY A 125 -9.23 -27.91 -6.85
CA GLY A 125 -9.88 -28.40 -5.64
C GLY A 125 -10.37 -27.30 -4.70
N LYS A 126 -11.10 -27.71 -3.66
CA LYS A 126 -11.64 -26.81 -2.64
C LYS A 126 -10.59 -26.24 -1.69
N LYS A 127 -9.46 -26.94 -1.50
CA LYS A 127 -8.42 -26.58 -0.54
C LYS A 127 -7.19 -26.06 -1.26
N GLY A 128 -6.58 -25.02 -0.72
CA GLY A 128 -5.25 -24.60 -1.12
C GLY A 128 -4.15 -25.53 -0.60
N ILE A 129 -2.91 -25.14 -0.82
CA ILE A 129 -1.71 -25.85 -0.36
C ILE A 129 -1.40 -25.41 1.07
N LEU A 130 -1.34 -26.38 2.01
CA LEU A 130 -1.08 -26.13 3.43
C LEU A 130 0.35 -26.52 3.81
N ILE A 131 1.17 -25.55 4.15
CA ILE A 131 2.52 -25.73 4.67
C ILE A 131 2.49 -25.37 6.16
N GLY A 132 2.31 -26.38 7.00
CA GLY A 132 2.05 -26.14 8.42
C GLY A 132 3.03 -26.83 9.36
N SER A 133 3.58 -26.08 10.32
CA SER A 133 4.47 -26.58 11.37
C SER A 133 5.67 -27.37 10.82
N MET A 134 6.31 -26.82 9.78
CA MET A 134 7.55 -27.34 9.18
C MET A 134 8.74 -26.55 9.74
N GLU A 135 9.85 -27.24 9.92
CA GLU A 135 11.11 -26.64 10.36
C GLU A 135 12.26 -27.14 9.50
N ASP A 136 13.20 -26.24 9.15
CA ASP A 136 14.37 -26.52 8.32
C ASP A 136 13.98 -27.25 7.01
N PHE A 137 13.04 -26.64 6.26
CA PHE A 137 12.42 -27.27 5.11
C PHE A 137 12.43 -26.39 3.88
N GLU A 138 12.67 -26.99 2.71
CA GLU A 138 12.66 -26.28 1.42
C GLU A 138 11.56 -26.86 0.50
N ILE A 139 10.85 -25.95 -0.19
CA ILE A 139 9.99 -26.28 -1.33
C ILE A 139 10.57 -25.61 -2.55
N ASP A 140 10.99 -26.42 -3.53
CA ASP A 140 11.49 -25.94 -4.81
C ASP A 140 10.47 -26.25 -5.91
N GLY A 141 9.84 -25.21 -6.42
CA GLY A 141 8.85 -25.33 -7.47
C GLY A 141 9.41 -25.64 -8.85
N MET A 142 10.72 -25.52 -9.06
CA MET A 142 11.39 -25.75 -10.36
C MET A 142 10.79 -24.93 -11.52
N GLY A 143 10.08 -23.82 -11.23
CA GLY A 143 9.37 -23.03 -12.22
C GLY A 143 7.98 -23.56 -12.58
N ALA A 144 7.38 -24.39 -11.73
CA ALA A 144 6.00 -24.84 -11.89
C ALA A 144 5.01 -23.66 -11.85
N THR A 145 4.05 -23.66 -12.76
CA THR A 145 2.90 -22.75 -12.74
C THR A 145 1.68 -23.47 -12.19
N LEU A 146 1.19 -23.01 -11.03
CA LEU A 146 0.02 -23.57 -10.36
C LEU A 146 -1.17 -22.65 -10.63
N VAL A 147 -2.18 -23.18 -11.34
CA VAL A 147 -3.37 -22.44 -11.77
C VAL A 147 -4.51 -22.77 -10.81
N PHE A 148 -5.04 -21.73 -10.16
CA PHE A 148 -6.16 -21.84 -9.20
C PHE A 148 -7.44 -21.25 -9.79
N ARG A 149 -8.59 -21.64 -9.23
CA ARG A 149 -9.90 -21.05 -9.52
C ARG A 149 -10.84 -21.17 -8.32
N ARG A 150 -12.00 -20.56 -8.41
CA ARG A 150 -13.08 -20.83 -7.44
C ARG A 150 -13.58 -22.27 -7.59
N PRO A 151 -13.90 -22.96 -6.50
CA PRO A 151 -14.64 -24.21 -6.57
C PRO A 151 -15.98 -24.04 -7.29
N SER A 152 -16.37 -25.02 -8.11
CA SER A 152 -17.55 -24.93 -8.99
C SER A 152 -18.90 -24.89 -8.24
N ASP A 153 -18.93 -25.31 -6.98
CA ASP A 153 -20.10 -25.32 -6.10
C ASP A 153 -20.23 -24.03 -5.25
N PHE A 154 -19.30 -23.11 -5.35
CA PHE A 154 -19.50 -21.77 -4.80
C PHE A 154 -20.50 -21.03 -5.70
N SER A 155 -21.81 -21.11 -5.37
CA SER A 155 -22.73 -20.02 -5.68
C SER A 155 -22.05 -18.71 -5.25
N ILE A 156 -22.33 -17.64 -5.97
CA ILE A 156 -21.78 -16.30 -5.75
C ILE A 156 -21.88 -15.96 -4.25
N LEU A 157 -20.88 -16.41 -3.48
CA LEU A 157 -20.79 -16.06 -2.07
C LEU A 157 -20.38 -14.59 -1.95
N PRO A 158 -20.94 -13.90 -0.98
CA PRO A 158 -20.44 -12.58 -0.62
C PRO A 158 -18.90 -12.62 -0.50
N GLN A 159 -18.24 -11.62 -0.98
CA GLN A 159 -16.78 -11.51 -1.08
C GLN A 159 -16.07 -11.74 0.27
N TYR A 160 -16.77 -11.57 1.39
CA TYR A 160 -16.34 -11.75 2.78
C TYR A 160 -16.85 -13.00 3.49
N ALA A 161 -17.42 -13.94 2.77
CA ALA A 161 -17.33 -15.27 3.31
C ALA A 161 -15.82 -15.63 3.34
N VAL A 162 -15.10 -15.02 4.27
CA VAL A 162 -13.79 -15.44 4.71
C VAL A 162 -14.03 -16.82 5.29
N VAL A 163 -14.00 -17.79 4.42
CA VAL A 163 -13.71 -19.15 4.86
C VAL A 163 -12.31 -19.00 5.44
N GLU A 164 -12.18 -19.11 6.75
CA GLU A 164 -10.89 -19.12 7.42
C GLU A 164 -9.92 -19.90 6.54
N ASN A 165 -8.81 -19.24 6.13
CA ASN A 165 -7.74 -19.83 5.33
C ASN A 165 -8.02 -20.00 3.83
N ASP A 166 -8.86 -19.19 3.21
CA ASP A 166 -9.00 -19.25 1.75
C ASP A 166 -7.83 -18.56 1.05
N SER A 167 -6.80 -19.35 0.77
CA SER A 167 -5.61 -18.92 0.02
C SER A 167 -5.12 -20.05 -0.88
N ASN A 168 -4.37 -19.66 -1.93
CA ASN A 168 -3.68 -20.65 -2.77
C ASN A 168 -2.63 -21.39 -1.92
N PHE A 169 -1.87 -20.63 -1.11
CA PHE A 169 -0.88 -21.16 -0.17
C PHE A 169 -1.16 -20.61 1.23
N LEU A 170 -1.32 -21.49 2.21
CA LEU A 170 -1.30 -21.16 3.62
C LEU A 170 0.01 -21.67 4.25
N VAL A 171 0.86 -20.74 4.70
CA VAL A 171 2.11 -21.06 5.39
C VAL A 171 1.96 -20.66 6.85
N LYS A 172 1.94 -21.64 7.75
CA LYS A 172 1.60 -21.40 9.16
C LYS A 172 2.49 -22.11 10.15
N ASN A 173 2.92 -21.38 11.20
CA ASN A 173 3.72 -21.93 12.31
C ASN A 173 4.99 -22.65 11.83
N CYS A 174 5.64 -22.12 10.80
CA CYS A 174 6.87 -22.69 10.25
C CYS A 174 8.09 -21.95 10.78
N LYS A 175 9.24 -22.65 10.78
CA LYS A 175 10.51 -22.08 11.20
C LYS A 175 11.63 -22.46 10.24
N ARG A 176 12.36 -21.47 9.73
CA ARG A 176 13.41 -21.63 8.72
C ARG A 176 12.91 -22.46 7.52
N VAL A 177 11.88 -21.93 6.86
CA VAL A 177 11.32 -22.53 5.66
C VAL A 177 11.60 -21.63 4.46
N LYS A 178 11.98 -22.26 3.36
CA LYS A 178 12.18 -21.59 2.07
C LYS A 178 11.20 -22.16 1.04
N ILE A 179 10.48 -21.27 0.35
CA ILE A 179 9.62 -21.59 -0.79
C ILE A 179 10.16 -20.84 -1.98
N SER A 180 10.50 -21.54 -3.06
CA SER A 180 11.15 -20.93 -4.20
C SER A 180 10.67 -21.45 -5.55
N ASN A 181 10.88 -20.62 -6.60
CA ASN A 181 10.70 -20.98 -8.01
C ASN A 181 9.27 -21.47 -8.32
N ILE A 182 8.24 -20.76 -7.84
CA ILE A 182 6.82 -21.07 -8.07
C ILE A 182 6.13 -19.91 -8.76
N ASN A 183 5.32 -20.22 -9.77
CA ASN A 183 4.38 -19.26 -10.38
C ASN A 183 2.97 -19.60 -9.90
N SER A 184 2.25 -18.64 -9.33
CA SER A 184 0.84 -18.73 -8.95
C SER A 184 -0.01 -17.98 -9.94
N ASP A 185 -1.00 -18.64 -10.53
CA ASP A 185 -1.88 -18.05 -11.53
C ASP A 185 -3.36 -18.34 -11.23
N TRP A 186 -4.24 -17.68 -11.97
CA TRP A 186 -5.69 -17.85 -11.90
C TRP A 186 -6.24 -18.35 -13.24
N ASP A 187 -7.35 -19.10 -13.20
CA ASP A 187 -8.01 -19.62 -14.39
C ASP A 187 -8.81 -18.52 -15.11
N TRP A 188 -8.16 -17.83 -16.01
CA TRP A 188 -8.78 -16.78 -16.82
C TRP A 188 -9.74 -17.29 -17.92
N GLU A 189 -9.68 -18.57 -18.24
CA GLU A 189 -10.54 -19.14 -19.28
C GLU A 189 -11.97 -19.37 -18.79
N THR A 190 -12.15 -19.72 -17.52
CA THR A 190 -13.47 -20.04 -16.97
C THR A 190 -13.94 -19.07 -15.90
N ASP A 191 -13.03 -18.36 -15.22
CA ASP A 191 -13.34 -17.42 -14.11
C ASP A 191 -12.43 -16.18 -14.15
N PRO A 192 -12.46 -15.37 -15.25
CA PRO A 192 -11.62 -14.20 -15.38
C PRO A 192 -11.85 -13.20 -14.23
N LEU A 193 -10.77 -12.59 -13.73
CA LEU A 193 -10.83 -11.61 -12.65
C LEU A 193 -11.27 -10.23 -13.12
N GLY A 194 -11.17 -9.97 -14.40
CA GLY A 194 -11.54 -8.73 -15.05
C GLY A 194 -11.43 -8.82 -16.57
N ALA A 195 -11.66 -7.71 -17.23
CA ALA A 195 -11.55 -7.60 -18.68
C ALA A 195 -11.08 -6.22 -19.09
N PHE A 196 -10.56 -6.09 -20.31
CA PHE A 196 -10.48 -4.79 -20.96
C PHE A 196 -11.79 -4.54 -21.69
N VAL A 197 -12.33 -3.33 -21.55
CA VAL A 197 -13.57 -2.93 -22.18
C VAL A 197 -13.41 -1.57 -22.85
N ARG A 198 -14.15 -1.37 -23.96
CA ARG A 198 -14.32 -0.07 -24.59
C ARG A 198 -15.73 0.42 -24.32
N ILE A 199 -15.89 1.66 -23.88
CA ILE A 199 -17.21 2.27 -23.77
C ILE A 199 -17.73 2.56 -25.18
N ILE A 200 -18.85 1.93 -25.58
CA ILE A 200 -19.50 2.13 -26.87
C ILE A 200 -20.46 3.32 -26.78
N SER A 201 -21.24 3.37 -25.71
CA SER A 201 -22.18 4.45 -25.45
C SER A 201 -22.34 4.70 -23.96
N LYS A 202 -22.82 5.90 -23.61
CA LYS A 202 -23.16 6.29 -22.23
C LYS A 202 -24.51 6.96 -22.17
N HIS A 203 -25.31 6.59 -21.19
CA HIS A 203 -26.68 7.07 -21.02
C HIS A 203 -26.86 7.65 -19.63
N PRO A 204 -27.31 8.91 -19.52
CA PRO A 204 -27.55 9.56 -18.23
C PRO A 204 -28.75 8.92 -17.50
N SER A 205 -28.95 9.30 -16.25
CA SER A 205 -30.15 8.93 -15.50
C SER A 205 -31.38 9.50 -16.17
N GLU A 206 -32.37 8.66 -16.47
CA GLU A 206 -33.62 9.05 -17.12
C GLU A 206 -34.75 8.21 -16.61
N GLY A 207 -35.94 8.83 -16.37
CA GLY A 207 -37.15 8.14 -15.95
C GLY A 207 -37.03 7.29 -14.69
N GLY A 208 -36.20 7.73 -13.72
CA GLY A 208 -35.93 7.00 -12.48
C GLY A 208 -34.95 5.81 -12.62
N LYS A 209 -34.42 5.56 -13.83
CA LYS A 209 -33.38 4.55 -14.06
C LYS A 209 -32.00 5.12 -13.78
N PRO A 210 -31.07 4.34 -13.18
CA PRO A 210 -29.70 4.79 -12.98
C PRO A 210 -28.97 4.99 -14.32
N PRO A 211 -27.92 5.83 -14.36
CA PRO A 211 -27.09 5.95 -15.54
C PRO A 211 -26.40 4.63 -15.84
N TYR A 212 -26.07 4.37 -17.13
CA TYR A 212 -25.41 3.15 -17.55
C TYR A 212 -24.43 3.38 -18.69
N PHE A 213 -23.55 2.41 -18.88
CA PHE A 213 -22.64 2.31 -20.01
C PHE A 213 -22.94 1.06 -20.81
N ASP A 214 -22.91 1.15 -22.14
CA ASP A 214 -22.78 -0.01 -23.00
C ASP A 214 -21.29 -0.18 -23.31
N VAL A 215 -20.75 -1.38 -23.09
CA VAL A 215 -19.34 -1.69 -23.24
C VAL A 215 -19.12 -2.89 -24.13
N GLU A 216 -18.02 -2.85 -24.88
CA GLU A 216 -17.50 -3.98 -25.66
C GLU A 216 -16.33 -4.59 -24.93
N PHE A 217 -16.32 -5.91 -24.71
CA PHE A 217 -15.20 -6.66 -24.15
C PHE A 217 -14.14 -6.88 -25.24
N ILE A 218 -12.93 -6.34 -25.02
CA ILE A 218 -11.84 -6.33 -25.99
C ILE A 218 -10.96 -7.57 -25.81
N GLY A 219 -10.51 -8.14 -26.92
CA GLY A 219 -9.59 -9.29 -26.93
C GLY A 219 -10.27 -10.64 -26.80
N TYR A 220 -11.60 -10.68 -26.96
CA TYR A 220 -12.40 -11.90 -26.96
C TYR A 220 -13.38 -11.88 -28.13
N ASP A 221 -13.41 -12.94 -28.92
CA ASP A 221 -14.47 -13.16 -29.93
C ASP A 221 -15.80 -13.43 -29.23
N ARG A 222 -15.74 -14.14 -28.11
CA ARG A 222 -16.85 -14.35 -27.19
C ARG A 222 -16.34 -14.30 -25.76
N TYR A 223 -16.90 -13.41 -24.95
CA TYR A 223 -16.47 -13.27 -23.57
C TYR A 223 -16.86 -14.52 -22.73
N PRO A 224 -15.94 -15.08 -21.91
CA PRO A 224 -16.15 -16.35 -21.21
C PRO A 224 -17.38 -16.37 -20.28
N LEU A 225 -17.78 -15.21 -19.77
CA LEU A 225 -18.92 -15.05 -18.86
C LEU A 225 -20.23 -14.68 -19.57
N TYR A 226 -20.26 -14.67 -20.91
CA TYR A 226 -21.46 -14.36 -21.65
C TYR A 226 -22.66 -15.23 -21.23
N GLY A 227 -23.79 -14.58 -20.96
CA GLY A 227 -25.02 -15.24 -20.51
C GLY A 227 -25.03 -15.67 -19.04
N LYS A 228 -23.94 -15.46 -18.30
CA LYS A 228 -23.88 -15.72 -16.87
C LYS A 228 -23.99 -14.42 -16.05
N PRO A 229 -24.47 -14.48 -14.79
CA PRO A 229 -24.38 -13.36 -13.89
C PRO A 229 -22.91 -12.92 -13.77
N THR A 230 -22.61 -11.73 -14.26
CA THR A 230 -21.24 -11.21 -14.30
C THR A 230 -21.10 -10.06 -13.32
N PRO A 231 -20.30 -10.21 -12.28
CA PRO A 231 -20.06 -9.13 -11.32
C PRO A 231 -19.27 -8.00 -11.97
N VAL A 232 -19.58 -6.78 -11.59
CA VAL A 232 -18.85 -5.57 -11.99
C VAL A 232 -18.62 -4.72 -10.76
N GLN A 233 -17.36 -4.50 -10.43
CA GLN A 233 -16.95 -3.77 -9.23
C GLN A 233 -16.47 -2.37 -9.56
N VAL A 234 -15.44 -2.28 -10.37
CA VAL A 234 -14.78 -1.02 -10.69
C VAL A 234 -14.24 -1.03 -12.12
N MET A 235 -14.29 0.13 -12.75
CA MET A 235 -13.72 0.36 -14.08
C MET A 235 -12.71 1.51 -14.00
N MET A 236 -11.51 1.29 -14.53
CA MET A 236 -10.39 2.24 -14.47
C MET A 236 -9.88 2.52 -15.88
N PRO A 237 -9.62 3.80 -16.22
CA PRO A 237 -9.07 4.12 -17.52
C PRO A 237 -7.68 3.50 -17.69
N MET A 238 -7.42 2.97 -18.89
CA MET A 238 -6.13 2.44 -19.30
C MET A 238 -5.52 3.34 -20.37
N ALA A 239 -4.20 3.28 -20.50
CA ALA A 239 -3.52 3.79 -21.68
C ALA A 239 -3.88 2.93 -22.90
N ASP A 240 -3.65 3.45 -24.10
CA ASP A 240 -3.98 2.73 -25.35
C ASP A 240 -3.23 1.40 -25.47
N SER A 241 -2.04 1.29 -24.87
CA SER A 241 -1.24 0.05 -24.79
C SER A 241 -1.85 -1.02 -23.86
N MET A 242 -2.82 -0.67 -23.01
CA MET A 242 -3.46 -1.54 -22.02
C MET A 242 -2.53 -2.12 -20.95
N ASP A 243 -1.27 -1.72 -20.90
CA ASP A 243 -0.26 -2.19 -19.93
C ASP A 243 0.00 -1.20 -18.79
N SER A 244 -0.61 -0.04 -18.86
CA SER A 244 -0.51 1.03 -17.85
C SER A 244 -1.85 1.72 -17.64
N PHE A 245 -2.00 2.38 -16.48
CA PHE A 245 -3.18 3.18 -16.19
C PHE A 245 -3.19 4.45 -17.03
N GLY A 246 -4.38 4.79 -17.54
CA GLY A 246 -4.63 6.07 -18.19
C GLY A 246 -5.04 7.16 -17.19
N MET A 247 -5.03 8.39 -17.68
CA MET A 247 -5.51 9.55 -16.91
C MET A 247 -7.03 9.53 -16.78
N GLY A 248 -7.54 9.70 -15.58
CA GLY A 248 -8.97 9.84 -15.32
C GLY A 248 -9.43 9.23 -14.01
N ALA A 249 -10.75 9.29 -13.77
CA ALA A 249 -11.36 8.75 -12.56
C ALA A 249 -11.64 7.26 -12.68
N ALA A 250 -11.54 6.53 -11.58
CA ALA A 250 -12.11 5.20 -11.46
C ALA A 250 -13.63 5.31 -11.29
N PHE A 251 -14.37 4.40 -11.89
CA PHE A 251 -15.83 4.29 -11.78
C PHE A 251 -16.18 3.09 -10.91
N TRP A 252 -16.81 3.34 -9.78
CA TRP A 252 -17.25 2.32 -8.86
C TRP A 252 -18.72 1.99 -9.15
N PHE A 253 -19.01 0.73 -9.43
CA PHE A 253 -20.35 0.26 -9.78
C PHE A 253 -21.07 -0.47 -8.65
N GLY A 254 -20.34 -0.90 -7.67
CA GLY A 254 -20.88 -1.63 -6.56
C GLY A 254 -20.15 -1.32 -5.26
N PRO A 255 -20.70 -1.77 -4.13
CA PRO A 255 -20.00 -1.69 -2.86
C PRO A 255 -18.66 -2.43 -2.96
N SER A 256 -17.64 -1.86 -2.41
CA SER A 256 -16.27 -2.39 -2.43
C SER A 256 -16.17 -3.75 -1.74
N GLU A 257 -17.18 -4.17 -1.01
CA GLU A 257 -17.13 -5.30 -0.11
C GLU A 257 -18.24 -6.30 -0.35
N GLY A 258 -18.00 -7.25 -1.24
CA GLY A 258 -18.71 -8.52 -1.26
C GLY A 258 -20.03 -8.59 -1.98
N HIS A 259 -20.60 -7.49 -2.40
CA HIS A 259 -21.86 -7.50 -3.14
C HIS A 259 -21.61 -7.19 -4.62
N PHE A 260 -22.26 -7.97 -5.46
CA PHE A 260 -22.31 -7.75 -6.90
C PHE A 260 -23.17 -6.52 -7.15
N GLY A 261 -22.56 -5.35 -7.13
CA GLY A 261 -23.28 -4.10 -7.03
C GLY A 261 -23.96 -3.65 -8.29
N SER A 262 -23.61 -4.21 -9.44
CA SER A 262 -24.14 -3.76 -10.71
C SER A 262 -24.67 -4.92 -11.53
N LYS A 263 -25.84 -4.75 -12.11
CA LYS A 263 -26.34 -5.66 -13.12
C LYS A 263 -25.53 -5.48 -14.40
N CYS A 264 -24.96 -6.58 -14.89
CA CYS A 264 -24.43 -6.68 -16.23
C CYS A 264 -25.51 -7.35 -17.10
N GLU A 265 -26.11 -6.60 -18.01
CA GLU A 265 -27.06 -7.08 -18.97
C GLU A 265 -26.36 -7.36 -20.29
N TRP A 266 -26.33 -8.60 -20.73
CA TRP A 266 -25.71 -8.98 -21.98
C TRP A 266 -26.52 -8.52 -23.17
N LEU A 267 -25.93 -7.77 -24.08
CA LEU A 267 -26.50 -7.31 -25.33
C LEU A 267 -26.10 -8.22 -26.51
N SER A 268 -24.89 -8.77 -26.44
CA SER A 268 -24.34 -9.76 -27.39
C SER A 268 -23.31 -10.63 -26.72
N HIS A 269 -22.61 -11.49 -27.46
CA HIS A 269 -21.57 -12.39 -26.97
C HIS A 269 -20.32 -11.68 -26.40
N ASN A 270 -20.13 -10.40 -26.72
CA ASN A 270 -19.00 -9.59 -26.25
C ASN A 270 -19.39 -8.16 -25.85
N THR A 271 -20.69 -7.83 -25.82
CA THR A 271 -21.17 -6.52 -25.40
C THR A 271 -22.17 -6.64 -24.25
N ALA A 272 -22.07 -5.71 -23.32
CA ALA A 272 -22.96 -5.68 -22.17
C ALA A 272 -23.29 -4.25 -21.74
N ARG A 273 -24.46 -4.12 -21.10
CA ARG A 273 -24.92 -2.91 -20.42
C ARG A 273 -24.59 -3.00 -18.94
N ILE A 274 -23.91 -1.98 -18.40
CA ILE A 274 -23.50 -1.92 -17.01
C ILE A 274 -24.16 -0.71 -16.36
N TYR A 275 -25.01 -0.95 -15.37
CA TYR A 275 -25.71 0.09 -14.63
C TYR A 275 -24.90 0.55 -13.41
N HIS A 276 -24.92 1.85 -13.13
CA HIS A 276 -24.40 2.35 -11.85
C HIS A 276 -25.32 1.92 -10.71
N SER A 277 -24.75 1.44 -9.62
CA SER A 277 -25.53 1.11 -8.42
C SER A 277 -26.15 2.36 -7.79
N THR A 278 -27.36 2.23 -7.28
CA THR A 278 -28.09 3.31 -6.61
C THR A 278 -27.98 3.25 -5.09
N LYS A 279 -27.62 2.10 -4.54
CA LYS A 279 -27.48 1.87 -3.09
C LYS A 279 -26.41 0.84 -2.79
N ALA A 280 -25.76 1.03 -1.66
CA ALA A 280 -24.94 0.01 -1.00
C ALA A 280 -25.84 -0.93 -0.18
N GLU A 281 -26.69 -1.75 -0.84
CA GLU A 281 -27.61 -2.64 -0.13
C GLU A 281 -26.86 -3.79 0.56
N GLY A 282 -27.07 -3.93 1.87
CA GLY A 282 -26.68 -5.11 2.63
C GLY A 282 -25.25 -5.13 3.19
N LEU A 283 -24.51 -4.02 3.19
CA LEU A 283 -23.16 -3.98 3.74
C LEU A 283 -23.11 -3.53 5.20
N PRO A 284 -22.36 -4.23 6.08
CA PRO A 284 -22.09 -3.76 7.42
C PRO A 284 -21.23 -2.47 7.48
N MET A 285 -20.62 -2.06 6.36
CA MET A 285 -19.81 -0.85 6.22
C MET A 285 -20.39 0.16 5.20
N SER A 286 -21.70 0.14 4.98
CA SER A 286 -22.37 0.99 3.99
C SER A 286 -22.05 2.48 4.14
N SER A 287 -22.02 3.00 5.36
CA SER A 287 -21.76 4.42 5.63
C SER A 287 -20.39 4.92 5.15
N ALA A 288 -19.41 4.03 5.04
CA ALA A 288 -18.05 4.37 4.65
C ALA A 288 -17.92 4.76 3.17
N TYR A 289 -18.71 4.12 2.34
CA TYR A 289 -18.65 4.24 0.87
C TYR A 289 -19.88 4.91 0.26
N ASP A 290 -20.90 5.27 1.06
CA ASP A 290 -22.12 5.92 0.59
C ASP A 290 -21.85 7.15 -0.27
N HIS A 291 -20.78 7.89 0.05
CA HIS A 291 -20.37 9.05 -0.74
C HIS A 291 -19.99 8.70 -2.19
N LEU A 292 -19.58 7.46 -2.48
CA LEU A 292 -19.26 7.01 -3.84
C LEU A 292 -20.54 6.75 -4.66
N PHE A 293 -21.66 6.46 -3.99
CA PHE A 293 -22.93 6.10 -4.61
C PHE A 293 -23.96 7.23 -4.59
N THR A 294 -23.58 8.44 -4.18
CA THR A 294 -24.45 9.62 -4.29
C THR A 294 -24.77 9.92 -5.74
N GLU A 295 -25.95 10.49 -6.01
CA GLU A 295 -26.34 10.91 -7.35
C GLU A 295 -25.31 11.87 -7.97
N SER A 296 -24.80 12.83 -7.18
CA SER A 296 -23.78 13.78 -7.62
C SER A 296 -22.52 13.05 -8.10
N ASN A 297 -22.05 12.04 -7.37
CA ASN A 297 -20.84 11.31 -7.75
C ASN A 297 -21.07 10.40 -8.94
N ARG A 298 -22.22 9.72 -9.03
CA ARG A 298 -22.59 8.93 -10.21
C ARG A 298 -22.63 9.80 -11.47
N ASN A 299 -23.24 10.99 -11.38
CA ASN A 299 -23.31 11.93 -12.48
C ASN A 299 -21.91 12.47 -12.84
N PHE A 300 -21.03 12.69 -11.87
CA PHE A 300 -19.64 13.05 -12.12
C PHE A 300 -18.89 11.93 -12.84
N GLN A 301 -18.98 10.71 -12.37
CA GLN A 301 -18.35 9.55 -12.99
C GLN A 301 -18.86 9.34 -14.43
N HIS A 302 -20.17 9.43 -14.62
CA HIS A 302 -20.80 9.29 -15.94
C HIS A 302 -20.31 10.38 -16.91
N ARG A 303 -20.19 11.65 -16.47
CA ARG A 303 -19.64 12.72 -17.31
C ARG A 303 -18.17 12.52 -17.64
N ALA A 304 -17.36 12.04 -16.67
CA ALA A 304 -15.94 11.84 -16.83
C ALA A 304 -15.60 10.68 -17.80
N ALA A 305 -16.51 9.73 -17.96
CA ALA A 305 -16.33 8.59 -18.87
C ALA A 305 -16.25 9.03 -20.33
N LYS A 306 -15.28 8.47 -21.07
CA LYS A 306 -15.07 8.78 -22.50
C LYS A 306 -15.61 7.65 -23.37
N VAL A 307 -16.50 7.93 -24.30
CA VAL A 307 -16.91 7.01 -25.37
C VAL A 307 -15.69 6.76 -26.27
N GLY A 308 -15.47 5.49 -26.65
CA GLY A 308 -14.27 5.04 -27.36
C GLY A 308 -13.06 4.76 -26.45
N GLY A 309 -13.08 5.25 -25.19
CA GLY A 309 -12.00 5.02 -24.24
C GLY A 309 -11.91 3.56 -23.78
N VAL A 310 -10.68 3.09 -23.54
CA VAL A 310 -10.39 1.75 -23.04
C VAL A 310 -10.26 1.78 -21.53
N TYR A 311 -10.87 0.78 -20.89
CA TYR A 311 -10.93 0.66 -19.44
C TYR A 311 -10.62 -0.77 -19.00
N ARG A 312 -10.01 -0.88 -17.84
CA ARG A 312 -9.92 -2.13 -17.08
C ARG A 312 -11.18 -2.28 -16.25
N LEU A 313 -11.99 -3.29 -16.53
CA LEU A 313 -13.18 -3.65 -15.78
C LEU A 313 -12.84 -4.80 -14.83
N MET A 314 -13.00 -4.59 -13.53
CA MET A 314 -12.76 -5.62 -12.53
C MET A 314 -14.06 -6.28 -12.10
N HIS A 315 -14.06 -7.63 -12.09
CA HIS A 315 -15.20 -8.42 -11.64
C HIS A 315 -15.18 -8.62 -10.13
N TYR A 316 -14.01 -8.67 -9.54
CA TYR A 316 -13.82 -8.96 -8.12
C TYR A 316 -12.94 -7.90 -7.45
N TYR A 317 -13.14 -7.77 -6.15
CA TYR A 317 -12.35 -6.93 -5.26
C TYR A 317 -12.19 -7.70 -3.94
N TYR A 318 -10.98 -8.03 -3.55
CA TYR A 318 -10.64 -9.01 -2.51
C TYR A 318 -11.08 -10.46 -2.83
N GLY A 319 -10.79 -11.39 -1.95
CA GLY A 319 -11.14 -12.81 -2.08
C GLY A 319 -9.98 -13.74 -1.69
N LYS A 320 -9.72 -14.77 -2.49
CA LYS A 320 -8.71 -15.78 -2.22
C LYS A 320 -7.29 -15.26 -2.49
N ASN A 321 -6.48 -15.12 -1.44
CA ASN A 321 -5.11 -14.63 -1.54
C ASN A 321 -4.18 -15.65 -2.21
N ALA A 322 -3.09 -15.19 -2.85
CA ALA A 322 -2.09 -16.14 -3.34
C ALA A 322 -1.34 -16.79 -2.17
N PHE A 323 -0.83 -16.00 -1.25
CA PHE A 323 -0.16 -16.49 -0.05
C PHE A 323 -0.77 -15.90 1.22
N ASN A 324 -1.09 -16.75 2.20
CA ASN A 324 -1.33 -16.34 3.58
C ASN A 324 -0.16 -16.83 4.44
N LEU A 325 0.52 -15.91 5.10
CA LEU A 325 1.64 -16.19 6.01
C LEU A 325 1.20 -15.88 7.43
N ASP A 326 1.20 -16.88 8.30
CA ASP A 326 0.69 -16.74 9.67
C ASP A 326 1.70 -17.34 10.67
N SER A 327 2.20 -16.50 11.56
CA SER A 327 3.01 -16.93 12.73
C SER A 327 4.25 -17.74 12.36
N ASN A 328 4.95 -17.40 11.27
CA ASN A 328 6.20 -18.06 10.90
C ASN A 328 7.40 -17.28 11.43
N GLU A 329 8.52 -17.96 11.58
CA GLU A 329 9.81 -17.41 11.94
C GLU A 329 10.89 -17.85 10.95
N HIS A 330 11.65 -16.91 10.40
CA HIS A 330 12.66 -17.17 9.38
C HIS A 330 12.07 -17.83 8.11
N LEU A 331 11.10 -17.14 7.51
CA LEU A 331 10.48 -17.58 6.26
C LEU A 331 11.08 -16.83 5.06
N THR A 332 11.43 -17.58 4.01
CA THR A 332 11.91 -17.03 2.74
C THR A 332 10.97 -17.39 1.59
N LEU A 333 10.47 -16.40 0.88
CA LEU A 333 9.85 -16.53 -0.44
C LEU A 333 10.85 -16.00 -1.47
N GLU A 334 11.31 -16.85 -2.39
CA GLU A 334 12.35 -16.49 -3.36
C GLU A 334 11.96 -16.89 -4.78
N ASN A 335 12.13 -15.98 -5.75
CA ASN A 335 11.76 -16.20 -7.14
C ASN A 335 10.30 -16.70 -7.27
N ILE A 336 9.38 -16.02 -6.62
CA ILE A 336 7.95 -16.28 -6.72
C ILE A 336 7.35 -15.32 -7.74
N GLU A 337 6.52 -15.84 -8.66
CA GLU A 337 5.75 -15.02 -9.57
C GLU A 337 4.25 -15.19 -9.31
N ILE A 338 3.57 -14.10 -8.98
CA ILE A 338 2.12 -14.04 -8.87
C ILE A 338 1.62 -13.42 -10.17
N LEU A 339 1.30 -14.29 -11.13
CA LEU A 339 0.74 -13.86 -12.42
C LEU A 339 -0.64 -13.25 -12.23
N SER A 340 -1.48 -13.91 -11.43
CA SER A 340 -2.74 -13.36 -10.96
C SER A 340 -3.33 -14.12 -9.77
N CYS A 341 -4.13 -13.40 -8.94
CA CYS A 341 -4.92 -14.01 -7.87
C CYS A 341 -6.17 -13.18 -7.58
N ARG A 342 -7.19 -13.86 -7.05
CA ARG A 342 -8.44 -13.25 -6.61
C ARG A 342 -8.32 -12.84 -5.15
N GLY A 343 -7.56 -11.82 -4.86
CA GLY A 343 -7.32 -11.32 -3.51
C GLY A 343 -5.99 -10.60 -3.40
N MET A 344 -5.40 -10.63 -2.24
CA MET A 344 -4.05 -10.11 -2.00
C MET A 344 -3.00 -11.07 -2.55
N GLY A 345 -1.89 -10.54 -3.01
CA GLY A 345 -0.74 -11.35 -3.41
C GLY A 345 -0.15 -12.07 -2.20
N VAL A 346 0.31 -11.34 -1.20
CA VAL A 346 0.85 -11.89 0.04
C VAL A 346 0.17 -11.19 1.22
N HIS A 347 -0.59 -11.93 2.00
CA HIS A 347 -1.18 -11.47 3.25
C HIS A 347 -0.42 -12.04 4.43
N ILE A 348 -0.03 -11.17 5.38
CA ILE A 348 0.79 -11.52 6.52
C ILE A 348 0.04 -11.20 7.81
N GLY A 349 0.02 -12.15 8.76
CA GLY A 349 -0.62 -11.98 10.05
C GLY A 349 0.04 -12.79 11.15
N GLY A 350 -0.58 -12.80 12.32
CA GLY A 350 -0.12 -13.52 13.50
C GLY A 350 1.23 -13.02 14.02
N SER A 351 1.98 -13.89 14.68
CA SER A 351 3.31 -13.57 15.22
C SER A 351 4.43 -13.71 14.18
N GLN A 352 4.16 -13.37 12.92
CA GLN A 352 5.13 -13.45 11.82
C GLN A 352 6.32 -12.53 12.08
N LYS A 353 7.55 -13.07 12.02
CA LYS A 353 8.80 -12.30 12.21
C LYS A 353 9.98 -12.93 11.48
N TYR A 354 11.00 -12.14 11.17
CA TYR A 354 12.20 -12.57 10.45
C TYR A 354 11.84 -13.27 9.15
N TRP A 355 11.31 -12.53 8.21
CA TRP A 355 10.88 -13.07 6.94
C TRP A 355 11.33 -12.20 5.76
N GLN A 356 11.43 -12.81 4.59
CA GLN A 356 11.88 -12.09 3.41
C GLN A 356 11.22 -12.55 2.13
N MET A 357 11.06 -11.60 1.23
CA MET A 357 10.70 -11.78 -0.17
C MET A 357 11.87 -11.34 -1.03
N ILE A 358 12.44 -12.27 -1.79
CA ILE A 358 13.55 -12.03 -2.71
C ILE A 358 13.08 -12.30 -4.13
N ASN A 359 13.17 -11.31 -5.03
CA ASN A 359 12.71 -11.41 -6.41
C ASN A 359 11.25 -11.91 -6.53
N LEU A 360 10.37 -11.49 -5.62
CA LEU A 360 8.94 -11.73 -5.76
C LEU A 360 8.38 -10.76 -6.79
N ARG A 361 7.64 -11.28 -7.75
CA ARG A 361 7.00 -10.49 -8.80
C ARG A 361 5.49 -10.64 -8.74
N ALA A 362 4.76 -9.55 -8.87
CA ALA A 362 3.34 -9.55 -9.13
C ALA A 362 3.09 -8.73 -10.40
N GLY A 363 2.77 -9.40 -11.49
CA GLY A 363 2.59 -8.78 -12.79
C GLY A 363 1.48 -9.44 -13.59
N ALA A 364 0.66 -8.64 -14.25
CA ALA A 364 -0.51 -9.12 -14.99
C ALA A 364 -0.16 -9.75 -16.36
N ARG A 365 1.00 -10.37 -16.48
CA ARG A 365 1.46 -11.02 -17.70
C ARG A 365 1.44 -12.53 -17.53
N GLY A 366 0.60 -13.21 -18.29
CA GLY A 366 0.57 -14.66 -18.35
C GLY A 366 0.48 -15.14 -19.79
N GLY A 367 1.33 -16.11 -20.17
CA GLY A 367 1.31 -16.69 -21.52
C GLY A 367 1.54 -15.68 -22.67
N GLY A 368 2.28 -14.59 -22.43
CA GLY A 368 2.52 -13.54 -23.41
C GLY A 368 1.37 -12.54 -23.60
N LYS A 369 0.24 -12.71 -22.93
CA LYS A 369 -0.91 -11.80 -22.99
C LYS A 369 -0.89 -10.83 -21.80
N ILE A 370 -1.24 -9.56 -22.06
CA ILE A 370 -1.49 -8.58 -21.00
C ILE A 370 -2.86 -8.88 -20.39
N ARG A 371 -2.92 -8.98 -19.05
CA ARG A 371 -4.17 -9.20 -18.31
C ARG A 371 -4.55 -7.93 -17.57
N PRO A 372 -5.85 -7.74 -17.25
CA PRO A 372 -6.32 -6.54 -16.55
C PRO A 372 -5.71 -6.34 -15.16
N CYS A 373 -5.35 -7.40 -14.45
CA CYS A 373 -4.78 -7.28 -13.12
C CYS A 373 -3.86 -8.44 -12.75
N SER A 374 -2.96 -8.18 -11.79
CA SER A 374 -2.19 -9.19 -11.07
C SER A 374 -2.91 -9.62 -9.79
N THR A 375 -3.41 -8.68 -9.00
CA THR A 375 -4.19 -8.95 -7.78
C THR A 375 -5.47 -8.15 -7.79
N THR A 376 -6.53 -8.67 -7.19
CA THR A 376 -7.79 -7.91 -7.03
C THR A 376 -7.85 -7.13 -5.72
N ALA A 377 -6.76 -7.10 -4.99
CA ALA A 377 -6.55 -6.32 -3.77
C ALA A 377 -5.09 -5.87 -3.71
N ASP A 378 -4.52 -5.71 -2.51
CA ASP A 378 -3.13 -5.35 -2.28
C ASP A 378 -2.17 -6.40 -2.87
N VAL A 379 -0.95 -6.00 -3.23
CA VAL A 379 0.06 -7.00 -3.55
C VAL A 379 0.65 -7.58 -2.26
N VAL A 380 1.09 -6.74 -1.32
CA VAL A 380 1.58 -7.17 -0.02
C VAL A 380 0.82 -6.45 1.08
N HIS A 381 0.17 -7.20 1.94
CA HIS A 381 -0.56 -6.65 3.08
C HIS A 381 -0.13 -7.33 4.38
N SER A 382 0.52 -6.59 5.25
CA SER A 382 0.95 -7.07 6.56
C SER A 382 0.16 -6.38 7.65
N THR A 383 -0.63 -7.15 8.38
CA THR A 383 -1.41 -6.66 9.50
C THR A 383 -1.09 -7.45 10.76
N ASN A 384 -0.76 -6.76 11.85
CA ASN A 384 -0.54 -7.38 13.14
C ASN A 384 0.61 -8.44 13.14
N SER A 385 1.69 -8.17 12.40
CA SER A 385 2.91 -8.97 12.44
C SER A 385 3.91 -8.40 13.45
N LEU A 386 5.00 -9.13 13.73
CA LEU A 386 6.09 -8.63 14.56
C LEU A 386 7.21 -7.94 13.75
N GLY A 387 6.98 -7.70 12.46
CA GLY A 387 7.94 -7.05 11.59
C GLY A 387 9.14 -7.90 11.22
N TYR A 388 10.34 -7.28 11.17
CA TYR A 388 11.58 -7.89 10.68
C TYR A 388 11.40 -8.47 9.28
N CYS A 389 10.96 -7.62 8.35
CA CYS A 389 10.71 -7.96 6.96
C CYS A 389 11.76 -7.37 6.03
N LYS A 390 12.24 -8.19 5.08
CA LYS A 390 13.02 -7.73 3.92
C LYS A 390 12.23 -7.97 2.63
N MET A 391 12.16 -6.93 1.80
CA MET A 391 11.71 -7.00 0.42
C MET A 391 12.88 -6.58 -0.46
N ILE A 392 13.44 -7.52 -1.23
CA ILE A 392 14.66 -7.28 -2.01
C ILE A 392 14.43 -7.67 -3.48
N GLY A 393 14.65 -6.73 -4.40
CA GLY A 393 14.52 -6.97 -5.84
C GLY A 393 13.10 -7.34 -6.30
N CYS A 394 12.07 -6.97 -5.52
CA CYS A 394 10.68 -7.27 -5.86
C CYS A 394 10.14 -6.33 -6.94
N SER A 395 9.15 -6.78 -7.71
CA SER A 395 8.54 -5.98 -8.78
C SER A 395 7.02 -6.17 -8.80
N PHE A 396 6.25 -5.07 -8.68
CA PHE A 396 4.80 -5.10 -8.56
C PHE A 396 4.11 -4.17 -9.54
N SER A 397 3.05 -4.67 -10.19
CA SER A 397 2.24 -3.91 -11.15
C SER A 397 0.79 -4.39 -11.24
N LEU A 398 -0.08 -3.52 -11.72
CA LEU A 398 -1.48 -3.77 -12.09
C LEU A 398 -2.33 -4.43 -10.99
N ASN A 399 -2.05 -4.11 -9.74
CA ASN A 399 -2.87 -4.46 -8.58
C ASN A 399 -4.16 -3.62 -8.52
N GLN A 400 -5.07 -3.93 -7.57
CA GLN A 400 -6.38 -3.27 -7.48
C GLN A 400 -6.52 -2.38 -6.24
N ASP A 401 -5.71 -2.55 -5.20
CA ASP A 401 -5.67 -1.72 -3.98
C ASP A 401 -4.25 -1.26 -3.68
N ASP A 402 -3.79 -1.16 -2.45
CA ASP A 402 -2.45 -0.71 -2.14
C ASP A 402 -1.38 -1.68 -2.66
N VAL A 403 -0.30 -1.15 -3.21
CA VAL A 403 0.78 -2.02 -3.70
C VAL A 403 1.51 -2.68 -2.54
N VAL A 404 1.67 -1.96 -1.43
CA VAL A 404 2.18 -2.47 -0.15
C VAL A 404 1.43 -1.78 0.98
N ASN A 405 1.01 -2.53 2.00
CA ASN A 405 0.45 -1.97 3.22
C ASN A 405 0.97 -2.74 4.45
N PHE A 406 1.80 -2.09 5.25
CA PHE A 406 2.34 -2.62 6.51
C PHE A 406 1.80 -1.80 7.66
N HIS A 407 0.96 -2.41 8.49
CA HIS A 407 0.40 -1.73 9.67
C HIS A 407 0.20 -2.68 10.85
N ASP A 408 0.10 -2.10 12.04
CA ASP A 408 -0.44 -2.80 13.20
C ASP A 408 -1.96 -2.66 13.27
N ARG A 409 -2.61 -3.44 14.11
CA ARG A 409 -4.02 -3.27 14.45
C ARG A 409 -4.12 -2.40 15.69
N THR A 410 -4.48 -1.16 15.49
CA THR A 410 -4.90 -0.23 16.54
C THR A 410 -6.41 -0.22 16.69
N THR A 411 -6.91 0.26 17.80
CA THR A 411 -8.34 0.46 18.02
C THR A 411 -8.59 1.76 18.77
N PHE A 412 -9.85 2.14 18.91
CA PHE A 412 -10.26 3.26 19.74
C PHE A 412 -11.08 2.77 20.93
N ALA A 413 -10.69 3.19 22.15
CA ALA A 413 -11.35 2.77 23.37
C ALA A 413 -11.59 3.94 24.32
N LYS A 414 -12.59 3.79 25.18
CA LYS A 414 -12.94 4.74 26.24
C LYS A 414 -12.67 4.14 27.61
N LYS A 415 -12.24 4.99 28.55
CA LYS A 415 -12.20 4.63 29.97
C LYS A 415 -13.60 4.42 30.49
N ILE A 416 -13.84 3.30 31.16
CA ILE A 416 -15.12 2.96 31.83
C ILE A 416 -15.00 3.05 33.33
N SER A 417 -13.91 2.56 33.88
CA SER A 417 -13.63 2.64 35.32
C SER A 417 -12.13 2.84 35.56
N LYS A 418 -11.69 2.73 36.81
CA LYS A 418 -10.31 2.99 37.20
C LYS A 418 -9.29 2.20 36.37
N ASN A 419 -9.57 0.92 36.11
CA ASN A 419 -8.67 0.00 35.36
C ASN A 419 -9.38 -0.73 34.23
N GLU A 420 -10.48 -0.17 33.70
CA GLU A 420 -11.28 -0.76 32.64
C GLU A 420 -11.44 0.20 31.47
N MET A 421 -11.27 -0.31 30.26
CA MET A 421 -11.51 0.39 29.00
C MET A 421 -12.46 -0.43 28.12
N GLN A 422 -13.28 0.24 27.34
CA GLN A 422 -14.17 -0.38 26.36
C GLN A 422 -13.75 0.02 24.95
N ILE A 423 -13.55 -0.97 24.09
CA ILE A 423 -13.37 -0.76 22.65
C ILE A 423 -14.70 -0.27 22.07
N VAL A 424 -14.65 0.87 21.40
CA VAL A 424 -15.85 1.52 20.81
C VAL A 424 -15.78 1.64 19.29
N ASN A 425 -14.76 1.06 18.66
CA ASN A 425 -14.69 0.93 17.22
C ASN A 425 -15.65 -0.17 16.74
N SER A 426 -16.37 0.05 15.64
CA SER A 426 -17.35 -0.89 15.07
C SER A 426 -16.80 -2.28 14.74
N ARG A 427 -15.48 -2.41 14.51
CA ARG A 427 -14.81 -3.69 14.29
C ARG A 427 -14.48 -4.46 15.58
N GLY A 428 -14.61 -3.82 16.74
CA GLY A 428 -14.47 -4.41 18.05
C GLY A 428 -13.15 -5.12 18.32
N ASN A 429 -13.12 -5.92 19.38
CA ASN A 429 -11.95 -6.72 19.76
C ASN A 429 -11.64 -7.84 18.75
N TYR A 430 -12.61 -8.31 18.00
CA TYR A 430 -12.36 -9.29 16.91
C TYR A 430 -11.28 -8.78 15.93
N TYR A 431 -11.36 -7.51 15.53
CA TYR A 431 -10.35 -6.90 14.66
C TYR A 431 -9.07 -6.57 15.44
N PHE A 432 -9.19 -5.97 16.62
CA PHE A 432 -8.04 -5.60 17.44
C PHE A 432 -7.24 -6.83 17.88
N GLY A 433 -7.94 -7.92 18.23
CA GLY A 433 -7.35 -9.21 18.56
C GLY A 433 -6.51 -9.19 19.82
N ALA A 434 -6.87 -8.37 20.81
CA ALA A 434 -6.20 -8.33 22.11
C ALA A 434 -6.37 -9.64 22.86
N GLN A 435 -5.35 -9.99 23.64
CA GLN A 435 -5.35 -11.17 24.52
C GLN A 435 -4.87 -10.78 25.93
N ALA A 436 -5.30 -11.55 26.93
CA ALA A 436 -4.75 -11.39 28.27
C ALA A 436 -3.23 -11.64 28.24
N GLY A 437 -2.48 -10.75 28.84
CA GLY A 437 -1.02 -10.73 28.79
C GLY A 437 -0.41 -9.72 27.81
N ASP A 438 -1.18 -9.23 26.84
CA ASP A 438 -0.72 -8.18 25.94
C ASP A 438 -0.40 -6.88 26.70
N ILE A 439 0.66 -6.21 26.26
CA ILE A 439 0.97 -4.85 26.71
C ILE A 439 0.43 -3.88 25.68
N ILE A 440 -0.37 -2.92 26.15
CA ILE A 440 -0.92 -1.85 25.32
C ILE A 440 -0.26 -0.51 25.65
N ASP A 441 -0.17 0.34 24.64
CA ASP A 441 0.22 1.75 24.73
C ASP A 441 -0.99 2.62 24.36
N LEU A 442 -1.23 3.69 25.12
CA LEU A 442 -2.30 4.63 24.87
C LEU A 442 -1.79 5.90 24.18
N TYR A 443 -2.56 6.36 23.22
CA TYR A 443 -2.38 7.64 22.54
C TYR A 443 -3.67 8.45 22.71
N GLU A 444 -3.56 9.76 22.79
CA GLU A 444 -4.73 10.64 22.74
C GLU A 444 -5.47 10.50 21.40
N ALA A 445 -6.70 10.97 21.31
CA ALA A 445 -7.50 10.93 20.08
C ALA A 445 -6.86 11.70 18.90
N ASP A 446 -5.90 12.56 19.17
CA ASP A 446 -5.09 13.26 18.17
C ASP A 446 -3.79 12.51 17.80
N CYS A 447 -3.66 11.23 18.11
CA CYS A 447 -2.47 10.40 17.92
C CYS A 447 -1.23 10.79 18.75
N SER A 448 -1.32 11.75 19.65
CA SER A 448 -0.19 12.12 20.51
C SER A 448 0.02 11.08 21.61
N PRO A 449 1.28 10.65 21.88
CA PRO A 449 1.55 9.65 22.91
C PRO A 449 1.22 10.19 24.30
N THR A 450 0.54 9.37 25.11
CA THR A 450 0.26 9.69 26.52
C THR A 450 1.43 9.36 27.43
N GLY A 451 2.31 8.45 27.02
CA GLY A 451 3.35 7.85 27.85
C GLY A 451 2.84 6.70 28.75
N PHE A 452 1.54 6.40 28.69
CA PHE A 452 0.94 5.33 29.49
C PHE A 452 1.04 3.97 28.78
N SER A 453 1.42 2.95 29.53
CA SER A 453 1.42 1.55 29.12
C SER A 453 0.86 0.68 30.24
N ALA A 454 0.10 -0.36 29.88
CA ALA A 454 -0.45 -1.31 30.85
C ALA A 454 -0.56 -2.71 30.25
N LYS A 455 -0.60 -3.72 31.11
CA LYS A 455 -0.84 -5.11 30.72
C LYS A 455 -2.33 -5.42 30.82
N ILE A 456 -2.88 -6.08 29.81
CA ILE A 456 -4.25 -6.61 29.83
C ILE A 456 -4.26 -7.84 30.73
N ILE A 457 -5.04 -7.80 31.81
CA ILE A 457 -5.19 -8.92 32.76
C ILE A 457 -6.41 -9.80 32.45
N LYS A 458 -7.46 -9.22 31.84
CA LYS A 458 -8.69 -9.91 31.46
C LYS A 458 -9.34 -9.20 30.29
N ILE A 459 -10.05 -9.95 29.45
CA ILE A 459 -10.91 -9.43 28.39
C ILE A 459 -12.30 -10.03 28.57
N ASP A 460 -13.33 -9.21 28.39
CA ASP A 460 -14.73 -9.61 28.43
C ASP A 460 -15.48 -8.87 27.31
N GLY A 461 -15.67 -9.55 26.18
CA GLY A 461 -16.19 -8.93 24.96
C GLY A 461 -15.30 -7.78 24.50
N GLU A 462 -15.85 -6.57 24.52
CA GLU A 462 -15.15 -5.34 24.15
C GLU A 462 -14.43 -4.66 25.33
N ASN A 463 -14.54 -5.21 26.54
CA ASN A 463 -13.95 -4.63 27.73
C ASN A 463 -12.56 -5.21 27.99
N LEU A 464 -11.58 -4.32 28.17
CA LEU A 464 -10.20 -4.60 28.51
C LEU A 464 -9.96 -4.21 29.97
N TYR A 465 -9.58 -5.17 30.83
CA TYR A 465 -9.19 -4.94 32.22
C TYR A 465 -7.66 -4.89 32.31
N LEU A 466 -7.14 -3.83 32.93
CA LEU A 466 -5.71 -3.52 32.95
C LEU A 466 -5.13 -3.68 34.37
N ASP A 467 -3.83 -3.92 34.43
CA ASP A 467 -3.08 -4.00 35.69
C ASP A 467 -2.75 -2.62 36.31
N SER A 468 -3.14 -1.55 35.64
CA SER A 468 -2.82 -0.17 36.02
C SER A 468 -4.02 0.74 35.84
N ASP A 469 -4.02 1.85 36.57
CA ASP A 469 -5.11 2.86 36.53
C ASP A 469 -5.05 3.63 35.19
N VAL A 470 -6.14 3.58 34.44
CA VAL A 470 -6.27 4.30 33.16
C VAL A 470 -6.30 5.81 33.41
N PRO A 471 -5.45 6.61 32.75
CA PRO A 471 -5.49 8.06 32.85
C PRO A 471 -6.82 8.66 32.36
N GLU A 472 -7.06 9.92 32.65
CA GLU A 472 -8.18 10.65 32.04
C GLU A 472 -7.81 11.06 30.62
N ALA A 473 -8.72 10.82 29.65
CA ALA A 473 -8.54 11.25 28.29
C ALA A 473 -8.75 12.77 28.16
N LYS A 474 -7.93 13.43 27.36
CA LYS A 474 -8.11 14.84 27.01
C LYS A 474 -9.25 15.08 26.01
N GLY A 475 -9.75 14.02 25.40
CA GLY A 475 -10.78 14.06 24.37
C GLY A 475 -11.78 12.92 24.51
N ALA A 476 -12.30 12.43 23.38
CA ALA A 476 -13.36 11.43 23.34
C ALA A 476 -12.94 10.02 23.77
N GLY A 477 -11.65 9.77 23.99
CA GLY A 477 -11.08 8.48 24.36
C GLY A 477 -9.63 8.34 23.89
N PHE A 478 -9.15 7.10 23.78
CA PHE A 478 -7.77 6.78 23.44
C PHE A 478 -7.68 5.93 22.19
N LEU A 479 -6.65 6.18 21.37
CA LEU A 479 -6.14 5.18 20.44
C LEU A 479 -5.31 4.18 21.24
N VAL A 480 -5.55 2.90 21.01
CA VAL A 480 -4.92 1.79 21.73
C VAL A 480 -4.12 0.94 20.76
N SER A 481 -2.84 0.77 20.99
CA SER A 481 -1.94 -0.08 20.24
C SER A 481 -1.41 -1.22 21.09
N ARG A 482 -1.20 -2.40 20.49
CA ARG A 482 -0.58 -3.56 21.16
C ARG A 482 0.87 -3.70 20.77
N ARG A 483 1.75 -3.95 21.74
CA ARG A 483 3.17 -4.23 21.44
C ARG A 483 3.38 -5.57 20.75
N SER A 484 2.51 -6.54 20.98
CA SER A 484 2.54 -7.87 20.35
C SER A 484 2.19 -7.86 18.85
N GLY A 485 1.72 -6.75 18.32
CA GLY A 485 1.35 -6.59 16.91
C GLY A 485 2.14 -5.51 16.17
N ALA A 486 3.26 -5.07 16.73
CA ALA A 486 4.07 -3.98 16.20
C ALA A 486 4.84 -4.38 14.94
N THR A 487 4.43 -3.87 13.79
CA THR A 487 5.10 -4.11 12.49
C THR A 487 6.29 -3.15 12.34
N ASP A 488 7.43 -3.49 12.92
CA ASP A 488 8.67 -2.68 12.94
C ASP A 488 9.81 -3.39 12.17
N ASN A 489 10.90 -2.68 11.90
CA ASN A 489 12.12 -3.19 11.26
C ASN A 489 11.86 -3.69 9.83
N LEU A 490 11.58 -2.75 8.93
CA LEU A 490 11.23 -3.03 7.54
C LEU A 490 12.36 -2.54 6.61
N LEU A 491 12.91 -3.44 5.80
CA LEU A 491 13.90 -3.13 4.77
C LEU A 491 13.31 -3.41 3.38
N VAL A 492 13.15 -2.35 2.58
CA VAL A 492 12.67 -2.42 1.19
C VAL A 492 13.78 -1.91 0.30
N LYS A 493 14.35 -2.80 -0.52
CA LYS A 493 15.54 -2.47 -1.31
C LYS A 493 15.46 -2.99 -2.74
N ASP A 494 15.94 -2.18 -3.68
CA ASP A 494 16.06 -2.52 -5.10
C ASP A 494 14.71 -2.99 -5.71
N CYS A 495 13.58 -2.44 -5.22
CA CYS A 495 12.23 -2.84 -5.65
C CYS A 495 11.68 -1.89 -6.72
N VAL A 496 10.82 -2.42 -7.59
CA VAL A 496 10.16 -1.67 -8.66
C VAL A 496 8.65 -1.73 -8.49
N PHE A 497 8.03 -0.57 -8.34
CA PHE A 497 6.59 -0.38 -8.29
C PHE A 497 6.19 0.42 -9.53
N GLU A 498 5.68 -0.26 -10.56
CA GLU A 498 5.37 0.36 -11.84
C GLU A 498 3.95 0.04 -12.28
N ASN A 499 3.22 1.05 -12.79
CA ASN A 499 1.84 0.88 -13.22
C ASN A 499 0.97 0.22 -12.13
N TYR A 500 1.16 0.63 -10.89
CA TYR A 500 0.46 0.12 -9.72
C TYR A 500 -0.76 0.99 -9.38
N TYR A 501 -1.72 0.43 -8.66
CA TYR A 501 -2.81 1.17 -8.05
C TYR A 501 -2.54 1.35 -6.55
N GLY A 502 -3.19 2.33 -5.92
CA GLY A 502 -3.02 2.58 -4.48
C GLY A 502 -1.66 3.17 -4.12
N ARG A 503 -1.05 2.70 -3.06
CA ARG A 503 0.12 3.30 -2.40
C ARG A 503 1.02 2.23 -1.80
N ALA A 504 2.29 2.58 -1.55
CA ALA A 504 3.11 1.84 -0.60
C ALA A 504 2.99 2.51 0.77
N ILE A 505 2.39 1.82 1.74
CA ILE A 505 2.10 2.32 3.09
C ILE A 505 2.94 1.57 4.11
N PHE A 506 3.66 2.34 4.96
CA PHE A 506 4.46 1.80 6.06
C PHE A 506 4.09 2.52 7.35
N GLN A 507 3.64 1.79 8.36
CA GLN A 507 3.12 2.32 9.62
C GLN A 507 3.89 1.74 10.82
N GLY A 508 5.20 1.67 10.71
CA GLY A 508 6.07 1.07 11.71
C GLY A 508 7.27 1.96 12.06
N ARG A 509 8.14 1.42 12.88
CA ARG A 509 9.40 2.02 13.29
C ARG A 509 10.57 1.31 12.62
N ASN A 510 11.69 2.03 12.46
CA ASN A 510 12.89 1.52 11.81
C ASN A 510 12.58 1.03 10.39
N VAL A 511 12.32 1.94 9.48
CA VAL A 511 11.98 1.62 8.09
C VAL A 511 13.06 2.17 7.16
N THR A 512 13.55 1.34 6.26
CA THR A 512 14.44 1.76 5.17
C THR A 512 13.80 1.42 3.83
N VAL A 513 13.70 2.43 2.95
CA VAL A 513 13.35 2.29 1.54
C VAL A 513 14.53 2.79 0.72
N GLU A 514 15.22 1.89 0.04
CA GLU A 514 16.49 2.19 -0.62
C GLU A 514 16.51 1.69 -2.08
N ASN A 515 16.98 2.53 -3.00
CA ASN A 515 17.16 2.21 -4.42
C ASN A 515 15.87 1.67 -5.10
N CYS A 516 14.70 2.15 -4.69
CA CYS A 516 13.43 1.71 -5.23
C CYS A 516 12.92 2.66 -6.32
N VAL A 517 12.13 2.12 -7.25
CA VAL A 517 11.47 2.89 -8.31
C VAL A 517 9.96 2.89 -8.09
N PHE A 518 9.36 4.07 -8.04
CA PHE A 518 7.91 4.29 -7.99
C PHE A 518 7.49 5.04 -9.25
N LYS A 519 6.80 4.35 -10.16
CA LYS A 519 6.48 4.90 -11.47
C LYS A 519 5.04 4.66 -11.88
N ASN A 520 4.42 5.67 -12.50
CA ASN A 520 3.06 5.62 -13.02
C ASN A 520 2.02 5.21 -11.97
N GLY A 521 2.14 5.72 -10.75
CA GLY A 521 1.15 5.55 -9.69
C GLY A 521 0.07 6.64 -9.75
N PRO A 522 -1.23 6.31 -9.57
CA PRO A 522 -2.32 7.29 -9.71
C PRO A 522 -2.44 8.25 -8.53
N SER A 523 -1.84 7.95 -7.40
CA SER A 523 -1.91 8.71 -6.15
C SER A 523 -0.54 8.80 -5.47
N ILE A 524 -0.50 9.19 -4.20
CA ILE A 524 0.74 9.28 -3.40
C ILE A 524 1.47 7.93 -3.42
N PRO A 525 2.67 7.83 -4.01
CA PRO A 525 3.38 6.56 -4.10
C PRO A 525 3.85 6.02 -2.77
N LEU A 526 4.33 6.87 -1.85
CA LEU A 526 4.93 6.43 -0.60
C LEU A 526 4.34 7.16 0.60
N LYS A 527 3.77 6.41 1.54
CA LYS A 527 3.15 6.95 2.74
C LYS A 527 3.70 6.31 4.01
N PHE A 528 4.07 7.17 4.96
CA PHE A 528 4.41 6.80 6.33
C PHE A 528 3.38 7.47 7.25
N GLN A 529 2.37 6.70 7.68
CA GLN A 529 1.20 7.32 8.30
C GLN A 529 0.76 6.62 9.59
N THR A 530 0.09 7.38 10.45
CA THR A 530 -0.93 6.87 11.36
C THR A 530 -2.27 7.22 10.77
N ALA A 531 -3.13 6.24 10.53
CA ALA A 531 -4.44 6.45 9.93
C ALA A 531 -5.54 6.21 10.95
N PHE A 532 -6.42 7.20 11.12
CA PHE A 532 -7.56 7.09 12.00
C PHE A 532 -8.83 7.57 11.32
N THR A 533 -9.72 6.62 11.06
CA THR A 533 -11.08 6.87 10.59
C THR A 533 -12.01 6.08 11.50
N LEU A 534 -12.75 6.78 12.35
CA LEU A 534 -13.69 6.14 13.27
C LEU A 534 -14.70 5.31 12.46
N ASP A 535 -15.03 4.12 12.96
CA ASP A 535 -15.93 3.14 12.33
C ASP A 535 -15.43 2.50 11.03
N LYS A 536 -14.17 2.75 10.62
CA LYS A 536 -13.55 2.12 9.46
C LYS A 536 -12.27 1.38 9.81
N TRP A 537 -11.16 2.10 9.75
CA TRP A 537 -9.84 1.58 10.08
C TRP A 537 -9.13 2.53 11.02
N VAL A 538 -8.50 1.93 12.00
CA VAL A 538 -7.59 2.59 12.93
C VAL A 538 -6.28 1.81 12.84
N GLU A 539 -5.27 2.42 12.23
CA GLU A 539 -4.06 1.74 11.81
C GLU A 539 -2.83 2.57 12.13
N GLY A 540 -1.82 1.91 12.65
CA GLY A 540 -0.54 2.53 12.95
C GLY A 540 -0.52 3.32 14.25
N ARG A 541 0.61 3.25 14.92
CA ARG A 541 0.92 3.90 16.21
C ARG A 541 1.97 4.99 16.08
N GLY A 542 2.08 5.60 14.92
CA GLY A 542 3.14 6.52 14.56
C GLY A 542 4.28 5.83 13.81
N VAL A 543 5.11 6.63 13.18
CA VAL A 543 6.30 6.19 12.45
C VAL A 543 7.53 6.84 13.03
N SER A 544 8.65 6.10 13.06
CA SER A 544 9.90 6.69 13.53
C SER A 544 11.12 6.00 12.94
N ASN A 545 12.23 6.74 12.90
CA ASN A 545 13.50 6.26 12.40
C ASN A 545 13.37 5.71 10.96
N VAL A 546 13.02 6.61 10.03
CA VAL A 546 12.74 6.28 8.63
C VAL A 546 13.84 6.83 7.73
N VAL A 547 14.31 6.01 6.80
CA VAL A 547 15.27 6.40 5.75
C VAL A 547 14.68 6.09 4.38
N VAL A 548 14.62 7.09 3.51
CA VAL A 548 14.28 6.96 2.08
C VAL A 548 15.46 7.51 1.29
N ARG A 549 16.20 6.64 0.60
CA ARG A 549 17.38 7.08 -0.14
C ARG A 549 17.56 6.38 -1.49
N GLY A 550 18.13 7.12 -2.46
CA GLY A 550 18.47 6.58 -3.77
C GLY A 550 17.27 6.13 -4.60
N CYS A 551 16.05 6.51 -4.21
CA CYS A 551 14.83 6.12 -4.89
C CYS A 551 14.52 7.04 -6.06
N THR A 552 13.79 6.51 -7.06
CA THR A 552 13.24 7.29 -8.18
C THR A 552 11.73 7.33 -8.09
N PHE A 553 11.15 8.52 -8.17
CA PHE A 553 9.72 8.79 -8.25
C PHE A 553 9.43 9.42 -9.62
N GLU A 554 8.68 8.74 -10.47
CA GLU A 554 8.49 9.17 -11.86
C GLU A 554 7.01 9.07 -12.27
N ASP A 555 6.46 10.15 -12.84
CA ASP A 555 5.13 10.18 -13.44
C ASP A 555 3.97 9.75 -12.52
N ASN A 556 4.10 9.97 -11.23
CA ASN A 556 3.06 9.63 -10.26
C ASN A 556 1.97 10.70 -10.15
N ASN A 557 0.96 10.46 -9.31
CA ASN A 557 -0.11 11.41 -8.98
C ASN A 557 -0.96 11.87 -10.17
N PHE A 558 -1.10 11.08 -11.23
CA PHE A 558 -1.83 11.48 -12.43
C PHE A 558 -3.36 11.47 -12.28
N LYS A 559 -3.91 10.72 -11.31
CA LYS A 559 -5.36 10.63 -11.06
C LYS A 559 -5.95 11.87 -10.36
N MET A 560 -5.15 12.83 -10.05
CA MET A 560 -5.53 13.98 -9.27
C MET A 560 -6.66 14.80 -9.88
N GLY A 561 -7.78 14.84 -9.17
CA GLY A 561 -8.82 15.84 -9.36
C GLY A 561 -8.53 17.08 -8.50
N LYS A 562 -9.07 18.22 -8.90
CA LYS A 562 -8.97 19.51 -8.15
C LYS A 562 -9.45 19.45 -6.69
N THR A 563 -10.02 18.33 -6.24
CA THR A 563 -10.68 18.17 -4.94
C THR A 563 -9.94 17.29 -3.93
N LEU A 564 -8.84 16.64 -4.30
CA LEU A 564 -8.09 15.79 -3.38
C LEU A 564 -6.90 16.57 -2.82
N GLY A 565 -7.05 17.04 -1.60
CA GLY A 565 -6.06 17.82 -0.85
C GLY A 565 -4.78 17.10 -0.46
N TRP A 566 -4.44 15.97 -1.11
CA TRP A 566 -3.32 15.13 -0.72
C TRP A 566 -2.57 14.68 -1.97
N VAL A 567 -1.64 15.49 -2.40
CA VAL A 567 -0.86 15.22 -3.59
C VAL A 567 0.58 15.44 -3.30
N ALA A 568 1.25 14.38 -2.97
CA ALA A 568 2.68 14.39 -2.74
C ALA A 568 3.32 13.11 -3.28
N GLU A 569 4.62 13.15 -3.58
CA GLU A 569 5.37 11.92 -3.84
C GLU A 569 5.59 11.15 -2.55
N ILE A 570 5.82 11.84 -1.44
CA ILE A 570 6.02 11.25 -0.12
C ILE A 570 5.14 11.93 0.92
N PHE A 571 4.44 11.16 1.74
CA PHE A 571 3.64 11.65 2.85
C PHE A 571 4.15 11.12 4.20
N PHE A 572 4.27 11.99 5.19
CA PHE A 572 4.54 11.65 6.59
C PHE A 572 3.51 12.27 7.52
N GLY A 573 3.03 11.49 8.49
CA GLY A 573 2.24 12.03 9.59
C GLY A 573 0.91 11.35 9.83
N ALA A 574 -0.08 12.11 10.31
CA ALA A 574 -1.42 11.62 10.61
C ALA A 574 -2.36 11.79 9.42
N SER A 575 -3.00 10.69 9.03
CA SER A 575 -4.11 10.67 8.06
C SER A 575 -5.42 10.54 8.83
N ILE A 576 -6.01 11.68 9.19
CA ILE A 576 -7.18 11.74 10.08
C ILE A 576 -8.41 12.13 9.28
N ASP A 577 -9.52 11.42 9.52
CA ASP A 577 -10.82 11.78 8.96
C ASP A 577 -11.44 12.94 9.76
N PRO A 578 -11.60 14.12 9.17
CA PRO A 578 -12.13 15.28 9.88
C PRO A 578 -13.62 15.14 10.24
N ARG A 579 -14.35 14.19 9.66
CA ARG A 579 -15.78 13.97 9.94
C ARG A 579 -16.03 13.51 11.38
N GLY A 580 -15.04 12.90 12.03
CA GLY A 580 -15.09 12.51 13.45
C GLY A 580 -14.75 13.64 14.43
N GLY A 581 -14.56 14.87 13.95
CA GLY A 581 -14.10 16.00 14.79
C GLY A 581 -12.61 15.94 15.11
N PHE A 582 -11.86 15.03 14.51
CA PHE A 582 -10.43 14.90 14.71
C PHE A 582 -9.67 15.96 13.90
N LYS A 583 -8.60 16.45 14.49
CA LYS A 583 -7.71 17.45 13.86
C LYS A 583 -6.33 16.85 13.69
N ILE A 584 -5.56 17.44 12.76
CA ILE A 584 -4.13 17.13 12.64
C ILE A 584 -3.48 17.34 14.01
N PRO A 585 -2.71 16.38 14.53
CA PRO A 585 -2.11 16.48 15.86
C PRO A 585 -1.26 17.72 16.00
N SER A 586 -1.33 18.36 17.16
CA SER A 586 -0.39 19.42 17.54
C SER A 586 0.95 18.87 18.04
N LYS A 587 1.02 17.58 18.33
CA LYS A 587 2.21 16.85 18.73
C LYS A 587 2.64 15.87 17.66
N SER A 588 3.94 15.60 17.62
CA SER A 588 4.51 14.73 16.61
C SER A 588 4.02 13.28 16.72
N CYS A 589 3.52 12.73 15.61
CA CYS A 589 3.27 11.30 15.40
C CYS A 589 4.28 10.67 14.40
N ALA A 590 5.18 11.47 13.82
CA ALA A 590 6.27 11.03 12.97
C ALA A 590 7.59 11.62 13.50
N ASP A 591 8.62 10.80 13.71
CA ASP A 591 9.86 11.23 14.37
C ASP A 591 11.11 10.62 13.73
N GLY A 592 12.10 11.45 13.42
CA GLY A 592 13.35 10.98 12.86
C GLY A 592 13.20 10.46 11.42
N ILE A 593 13.11 11.37 10.45
CA ILE A 593 12.87 11.08 9.04
C ILE A 593 14.04 11.61 8.21
N LEU A 594 14.66 10.76 7.41
CA LEU A 594 15.71 11.14 6.46
C LEU A 594 15.27 10.79 5.04
N ILE A 595 15.22 11.79 4.17
CA ILE A 595 14.95 11.65 2.74
C ILE A 595 16.11 12.27 1.98
N GLU A 596 16.95 11.44 1.34
CA GLU A 596 18.16 11.94 0.72
C GLU A 596 18.48 11.24 -0.61
N LYS A 597 19.12 11.98 -1.52
CA LYS A 597 19.67 11.45 -2.77
C LYS A 597 18.63 10.71 -3.62
N ASN A 598 17.38 11.14 -3.58
CA ASN A 598 16.31 10.62 -4.42
C ASN A 598 16.18 11.46 -5.69
N ILE A 599 15.62 10.87 -6.71
CA ILE A 599 15.31 11.52 -8.00
C ILE A 599 13.81 11.58 -8.18
N PHE A 600 13.28 12.77 -8.38
CA PHE A 600 11.86 13.01 -8.66
C PHE A 600 11.72 13.52 -10.10
N LYS A 601 10.98 12.78 -10.95
CA LYS A 601 10.79 13.11 -12.36
C LYS A 601 9.33 13.38 -12.68
N ASN A 602 9.10 14.43 -13.47
CA ASN A 602 7.76 14.83 -13.94
C ASN A 602 6.76 15.00 -12.79
N VAL A 603 7.16 15.72 -11.75
CA VAL A 603 6.39 15.91 -10.52
C VAL A 603 5.11 16.70 -10.79
N ARG A 604 3.97 16.16 -10.42
CA ARG A 604 2.64 16.75 -10.59
C ARG A 604 2.04 17.33 -9.32
N GLY A 605 2.63 17.04 -8.17
CA GLY A 605 2.20 17.48 -6.86
C GLY A 605 3.35 17.99 -6.00
N LEU A 606 3.19 17.90 -4.69
CA LEU A 606 4.27 18.17 -3.74
C LEU A 606 5.35 17.08 -3.85
N LEU A 607 6.58 17.43 -3.58
CA LEU A 607 7.65 16.44 -3.30
C LEU A 607 7.36 15.69 -2.03
N MET A 608 7.00 16.43 -0.99
CA MET A 608 6.66 15.87 0.31
C MET A 608 5.57 16.69 0.98
N TYR A 609 4.66 16.00 1.64
CA TYR A 609 3.79 16.59 2.64
C TYR A 609 4.07 15.92 4.00
N ALA A 610 4.49 16.71 4.96
CA ALA A 610 4.68 16.27 6.33
C ALA A 610 3.72 17.02 7.26
N ASN A 611 2.98 16.30 8.10
CA ASN A 611 2.20 16.89 9.16
C ASN A 611 2.51 16.22 10.51
N ALA A 612 2.47 17.03 11.59
CA ALA A 612 2.72 16.55 12.95
C ALA A 612 4.01 15.68 13.05
N GLY A 613 5.10 16.15 12.44
CA GLY A 613 6.39 15.47 12.40
C GLY A 613 7.48 16.23 13.16
N ARG A 614 8.56 15.53 13.53
CA ARG A 614 9.76 16.16 14.07
C ARG A 614 11.03 15.47 13.61
N ASN A 615 12.17 16.19 13.72
CA ASN A 615 13.48 15.68 13.33
C ASN A 615 13.49 15.18 11.87
N ILE A 616 13.06 16.04 10.94
CA ILE A 616 12.93 15.73 9.52
C ILE A 616 14.12 16.31 8.77
N ILE A 617 14.79 15.50 7.95
CA ILE A 617 15.86 15.93 7.05
C ILE A 617 15.48 15.52 5.63
N PHE A 618 15.27 16.50 4.75
CA PHE A 618 15.03 16.31 3.31
C PHE A 618 16.18 17.02 2.56
N ARG A 619 17.13 16.24 2.03
CA ARG A 619 18.38 16.81 1.49
C ARG A 619 18.92 16.13 0.26
N ASP A 620 19.69 16.87 -0.51
CA ASP A 620 20.50 16.36 -1.63
C ASP A 620 19.65 15.56 -2.64
N ASN A 621 18.36 15.91 -2.82
CA ASN A 621 17.47 15.30 -3.79
C ASN A 621 17.52 16.07 -5.10
N GLU A 622 17.33 15.36 -6.22
CA GLU A 622 17.24 15.93 -7.56
C GLU A 622 15.81 15.88 -8.07
N ILE A 623 15.31 17.00 -8.57
CA ILE A 623 13.94 17.13 -9.10
C ILE A 623 14.04 17.55 -10.58
N ILE A 624 13.55 16.71 -11.50
CA ILE A 624 13.67 16.88 -12.95
C ILE A 624 12.29 17.04 -13.55
N GLY A 625 11.93 18.27 -13.86
CA GLY A 625 10.62 18.63 -14.39
C GLY A 625 9.51 18.68 -13.34
N ALA A 626 8.65 19.66 -13.46
CA ALA A 626 7.46 19.86 -12.64
C ALA A 626 6.33 20.39 -13.52
N SER A 627 5.12 19.86 -13.35
CA SER A 627 3.95 20.31 -14.09
C SER A 627 2.98 21.05 -13.16
N SER A 628 2.78 22.32 -13.43
CA SER A 628 1.83 23.18 -12.69
C SER A 628 0.38 23.07 -13.19
N GLU A 629 0.09 22.28 -14.22
CA GLU A 629 -1.25 22.17 -14.80
C GLU A 629 -2.34 21.82 -13.80
N LYS A 630 -2.02 20.93 -12.87
CA LYS A 630 -2.96 20.43 -11.85
C LYS A 630 -2.70 20.96 -10.45
N CYS A 631 -1.47 21.39 -10.17
CA CYS A 631 -1.02 21.82 -8.86
C CYS A 631 -0.08 23.02 -9.01
N SER A 632 -0.52 24.18 -8.59
CA SER A 632 0.28 25.42 -8.68
C SER A 632 1.52 25.44 -7.77
N TYR A 633 1.63 24.48 -6.84
CA TYR A 633 2.75 24.27 -5.93
C TYR A 633 3.51 22.95 -6.23
N ALA A 634 3.41 22.46 -7.48
CA ALA A 634 4.15 21.28 -7.90
C ALA A 634 5.66 21.43 -7.60
N ALA A 635 6.28 20.32 -7.18
CA ALA A 635 7.66 20.27 -6.73
C ALA A 635 7.99 21.12 -5.48
N SER A 636 7.00 21.56 -4.72
CA SER A 636 7.22 22.17 -3.40
C SER A 636 7.13 21.12 -2.28
N ILE A 637 7.64 21.50 -1.11
CA ILE A 637 7.50 20.76 0.13
C ILE A 637 6.48 21.47 1.00
N PHE A 638 5.56 20.75 1.63
CA PHE A 638 4.67 21.32 2.62
C PHE A 638 4.92 20.71 4.00
N ALA A 639 5.26 21.57 4.95
CA ALA A 639 5.53 21.26 6.33
C ALA A 639 4.46 21.88 7.24
N GLU A 640 3.61 21.07 7.85
CA GLU A 640 2.50 21.51 8.69
C GLU A 640 2.66 20.94 10.12
N ASN A 641 2.69 21.81 11.13
CA ASN A 641 2.90 21.41 12.53
C ASN A 641 4.14 20.51 12.72
N VAL A 642 5.25 20.83 12.05
CA VAL A 642 6.51 20.10 12.21
C VAL A 642 7.47 20.86 13.11
N GLU A 643 8.38 20.13 13.72
CA GLU A 643 9.40 20.69 14.62
C GLU A 643 10.79 20.14 14.26
N ASN A 644 11.81 21.01 14.26
CA ASN A 644 13.18 20.64 13.97
C ASN A 644 13.34 19.97 12.59
N ALA A 645 13.06 20.73 11.52
CA ALA A 645 13.05 20.24 10.15
C ALA A 645 14.07 20.96 9.27
N TYR A 646 14.79 20.20 8.44
CA TYR A 646 15.84 20.68 7.54
C TYR A 646 15.51 20.29 6.10
N PHE A 647 15.21 21.27 5.27
CA PHE A 647 14.93 21.13 3.83
C PHE A 647 16.08 21.81 3.07
N ILE A 648 17.12 21.05 2.74
CA ILE A 648 18.41 21.63 2.39
C ILE A 648 19.06 21.00 1.16
N ASN A 649 19.76 21.82 0.38
CA ASN A 649 20.65 21.36 -0.71
C ASN A 649 19.95 20.54 -1.80
N ASN A 650 18.64 20.76 -2.06
CA ASN A 650 17.92 20.08 -3.13
C ASN A 650 18.07 20.86 -4.44
N LEU A 651 18.09 20.13 -5.57
CA LEU A 651 18.25 20.70 -6.91
C LEU A 651 16.97 20.51 -7.71
N LEU A 652 16.36 21.60 -8.18
CA LEU A 652 15.20 21.57 -9.08
C LEU A 652 15.61 22.05 -10.48
N TYR A 653 15.53 21.18 -11.46
CA TYR A 653 15.74 21.45 -12.87
C TYR A 653 14.41 21.78 -13.55
N THR A 654 14.20 23.02 -13.92
CA THR A 654 12.94 23.49 -14.54
C THR A 654 13.15 24.79 -15.31
N ASP A 655 12.45 24.93 -16.42
CA ASP A 655 12.34 26.18 -17.18
C ASP A 655 11.07 26.97 -16.79
N SER A 656 10.19 26.35 -16.00
CA SER A 656 8.98 27.02 -15.51
C SER A 656 9.30 27.87 -14.28
N PRO A 657 8.96 29.16 -14.29
CA PRO A 657 9.13 30.03 -13.13
C PRO A 657 8.06 29.82 -12.05
N ALA A 658 7.42 28.63 -12.02
CA ALA A 658 6.47 28.33 -10.96
C ALA A 658 7.14 28.51 -9.60
N ALA A 659 6.43 29.08 -8.63
CA ALA A 659 6.92 29.28 -7.28
C ALA A 659 7.09 27.93 -6.59
N CYS A 660 8.28 27.37 -6.69
CA CYS A 660 8.68 26.14 -5.99
C CYS A 660 9.45 26.48 -4.73
N GLY A 661 9.18 25.79 -3.64
CA GLY A 661 9.84 26.09 -2.38
C GLY A 661 9.32 25.26 -1.21
N VAL A 662 9.63 25.69 -0.01
CA VAL A 662 9.15 25.08 1.23
C VAL A 662 8.04 25.94 1.80
N ILE A 663 6.85 25.38 1.91
CA ILE A 663 5.65 25.98 2.52
C ILE A 663 5.58 25.50 3.97
N VAL A 664 5.49 26.43 4.92
CA VAL A 664 5.54 26.13 6.34
C VAL A 664 4.31 26.69 7.04
N SER A 665 3.60 25.87 7.79
CA SER A 665 2.42 26.29 8.56
C SER A 665 2.46 25.68 9.98
N GLY A 666 2.29 26.50 11.01
CA GLY A 666 2.25 26.06 12.40
C GLY A 666 3.50 25.35 12.90
N SER A 667 4.62 25.46 12.19
CA SER A 667 5.85 24.70 12.43
C SER A 667 6.90 25.51 13.19
N LYS A 668 7.88 24.82 13.80
CA LYS A 668 8.93 25.43 14.59
C LYS A 668 10.30 24.92 14.20
N SER A 669 11.32 25.76 14.29
CA SER A 669 12.72 25.38 14.03
C SER A 669 12.89 24.75 12.64
N VAL A 670 12.39 25.43 11.59
CA VAL A 670 12.51 25.00 10.20
C VAL A 670 13.68 25.72 9.54
N VAL A 671 14.58 24.95 8.92
CA VAL A 671 15.69 25.44 8.09
C VAL A 671 15.41 25.08 6.64
N ALA A 672 15.29 26.07 5.77
CA ALA A 672 15.12 25.89 4.33
C ALA A 672 16.22 26.68 3.59
N CYS A 673 17.29 25.99 3.16
CA CYS A 673 18.49 26.64 2.67
C CYS A 673 19.24 25.80 1.64
N GLY A 674 19.99 26.44 0.73
CA GLY A 674 20.78 25.74 -0.28
C GLY A 674 19.96 25.03 -1.35
N ASN A 675 18.63 25.21 -1.38
CA ASN A 675 17.76 24.66 -2.41
C ASN A 675 17.86 25.50 -3.68
N ALA A 676 18.29 24.90 -4.79
CA ALA A 676 18.65 25.63 -5.98
C ALA A 676 17.76 25.32 -7.19
N LEU A 677 17.48 26.34 -8.01
CA LEU A 677 16.89 26.24 -9.32
C LEU A 677 17.98 26.19 -10.39
N LYS A 678 17.84 25.25 -11.32
CA LYS A 678 18.74 25.08 -12.48
C LYS A 678 17.89 25.01 -13.76
N PRO A 679 18.43 25.44 -14.93
CA PRO A 679 17.77 25.23 -16.20
C PRO A 679 17.50 23.74 -16.47
N ALA A 680 16.38 23.43 -17.14
CA ALA A 680 15.99 22.03 -17.40
C ALA A 680 17.03 21.27 -18.26
N ASP A 681 17.66 21.94 -19.21
CA ASP A 681 18.70 21.38 -20.08
C ASP A 681 20.02 21.04 -19.37
N SER A 682 20.21 21.57 -18.15
CA SER A 682 21.39 21.27 -17.34
C SER A 682 21.26 19.97 -16.51
N ALA A 683 20.11 19.31 -16.55
CA ALA A 683 19.92 17.99 -15.93
C ALA A 683 20.75 16.92 -16.68
N GLN A 684 21.65 16.25 -15.99
CA GLN A 684 22.38 15.13 -16.59
C GLN A 684 21.47 13.89 -16.62
N PRO A 685 21.41 13.15 -17.73
CA PRO A 685 20.72 11.87 -17.77
C PRO A 685 21.44 10.88 -16.83
N ARG A 686 20.73 10.38 -15.83
CA ARG A 686 21.18 9.32 -14.93
C ARG A 686 20.25 8.12 -15.01
#